data_a3cfe505f1c3c3d6faf27ba1bb407555
#
_entry.id   a3cfe505f1c3c3d6faf27ba1bb407555
#
_cell.length_a   1.000
_cell.length_b   1.000
_cell.length_c   1.000
_cell.angle_alpha   90.00
_cell.angle_beta   90.00
_cell.angle_gamma   90.00
#
_symmetry.space_group_name_H-M   'P 1'
#
loop_
_entity.id
_entity.type
_entity.pdbx_description
1 polymer ?
#
loop_
_entity_poly.entity_id
_entity_poly.type
_entity_poly.pdbx_seq_one_letter_code
_entity_poly.pdbx_strand_id
1 'polypeptide(L)'
;VEENLIEEQKKKSRLKQVGKIIFYVFSVMLLAILSLVSLLLIYEDEVKSAILSKLNAKLNAEVKINPSDINITILKSFPDCSIEFKDALMMEAIKIKKRDTLLFAKQINLYFNIKDLWNKKYNIKKIKIDGARVKIAISEIGNSNYIFWKKINNQSIKTNDTLSFKLNIITIKNSMLFYNDKQQQFRTEIAINQIDLKGNFTETDFELSTKGNLLVDLIASNNTIYLKKKKINFSVDLNIKGSAFAVNEARINLNKMALDFNGKGIYKDSLESLELNFIAPDMDIASVMSLLPKKVLTNIDDYNSTGNFYAKGELNYSLKNEWNIKSAFGIKNGEVTYKPRSTKLTSVNIEGDFNYSKLSSGLNLKNVNLKLNNDEIEGSCIIKDFKAPYLKLVTQAKVHLENLQSFYPIDTIKLLKGNLSINANLEGLISDLTNKTFSELVKLKLEGVLKNVEVLFKGDEQSFILENCMIIAQDREIEVKDLKFKKGDSDIELNGKLPGFFKYILDSNSPLIIEGRLFSNYLRIEDLLPKQISSEKQNSAIIPKNINFTLKSEINKLSYSKFLANTISGQIEIKNQKAMISDMVLKTMDGTAQIDILADNTGDNLIVDLSSIIKGINIKQLFKSFNNFGQSTLIDAQINGLANVNINFSGKWNNRLEADLKSIEASGNISIDKGELINFKPLMSLSKYLKIEDLMHIRFSTLESSIKIKESIINFPKTAIKNSALNLELGGTHSFDNIIDYQIRLLVSELKAKTGKSKQEDFGDIEMDLEDRRTIFIRMKGSIDNPKIEYDFKGLKTKIKEDIIKEKQTWKELKEQFKQDFGLGKQDTLDKKDKATQTKFELEKPKNNKLKPTLELKKKSEDDDDF
;
A
#
# COMPACT_ATOMS: atom_id res chain seq x y z
N VAL A 1 -16.69 6.43 -108.51
CA VAL A 1 -17.66 7.14 -107.63
C VAL A 1 -19.03 6.40 -107.52
N GLU A 2 -19.47 5.77 -108.63
CA GLU A 2 -20.76 5.05 -108.61
C GLU A 2 -20.73 3.69 -107.88
N GLU A 3 -19.63 2.97 -107.88
CA GLU A 3 -19.51 1.70 -107.12
C GLU A 3 -19.57 1.87 -105.57
N ASN A 4 -19.03 2.94 -105.08
CA ASN A 4 -19.07 3.24 -103.63
C ASN A 4 -20.51 3.63 -103.20
N LEU A 5 -21.28 4.24 -103.98
CA LEU A 5 -22.72 4.60 -103.69
C LEU A 5 -23.64 3.37 -103.68
N ILE A 6 -23.33 2.39 -104.43
CA ILE A 6 -24.14 1.11 -104.47
C ILE A 6 -23.78 0.23 -103.24
N GLU A 7 -22.53 0.23 -102.77
CA GLU A 7 -22.14 -0.50 -101.57
C GLU A 7 -22.69 0.14 -100.28
N GLU A 8 -22.77 1.46 -100.26
CA GLU A 8 -23.37 2.17 -99.10
C GLU A 8 -24.90 1.98 -99.05
N GLN A 9 -25.55 1.96 -100.14
CA GLN A 9 -26.99 1.67 -100.19
C GLN A 9 -27.31 0.21 -99.85
N LYS A 10 -26.53 -0.76 -100.24
CA LYS A 10 -26.66 -2.18 -99.84
C LYS A 10 -26.37 -2.36 -98.32
N LYS A 11 -25.42 -1.66 -97.75
CA LYS A 11 -25.12 -1.63 -96.33
C LYS A 11 -26.25 -1.01 -95.49
N LYS A 12 -26.85 0.10 -95.92
CA LYS A 12 -28.03 0.73 -95.28
C LYS A 12 -29.30 -0.16 -95.39
N SER A 13 -29.47 -0.90 -96.45
CA SER A 13 -30.58 -1.83 -96.61
C SER A 13 -30.45 -3.07 -95.74
N ARG A 14 -29.25 -3.64 -95.59
CA ARG A 14 -28.94 -4.73 -94.65
C ARG A 14 -29.06 -4.31 -93.11
N LEU A 15 -28.65 -3.10 -92.78
CA LEU A 15 -28.88 -2.58 -91.47
C LEU A 15 -30.33 -2.36 -91.10
N LYS A 16 -31.16 -1.92 -92.03
CA LYS A 16 -32.62 -1.81 -91.84
C LYS A 16 -33.29 -3.19 -91.71
N GLN A 17 -32.84 -4.21 -92.45
CA GLN A 17 -33.34 -5.58 -92.33
C GLN A 17 -32.90 -6.21 -90.95
N VAL A 18 -31.67 -6.06 -90.55
CA VAL A 18 -31.20 -6.51 -89.28
C VAL A 18 -31.95 -5.78 -88.13
N GLY A 19 -32.21 -4.47 -88.30
CA GLY A 19 -33.01 -3.70 -87.35
C GLY A 19 -34.46 -4.21 -87.23
N LYS A 20 -35.07 -4.60 -88.30
CA LYS A 20 -36.43 -5.22 -88.33
C LYS A 20 -36.41 -6.60 -87.66
N ILE A 21 -35.43 -7.42 -87.94
CA ILE A 21 -35.29 -8.76 -87.32
C ILE A 21 -35.09 -8.61 -85.80
N ILE A 22 -34.23 -7.69 -85.35
CA ILE A 22 -34.01 -7.40 -83.92
C ILE A 22 -35.31 -6.90 -83.28
N PHE A 23 -36.06 -6.03 -83.96
CA PHE A 23 -37.35 -5.54 -83.47
C PHE A 23 -38.39 -6.67 -83.37
N TYR A 24 -38.48 -7.59 -84.31
CA TYR A 24 -39.40 -8.75 -84.25
C TYR A 24 -38.98 -9.73 -83.17
N VAL A 25 -37.71 -10.01 -83.08
CA VAL A 25 -37.17 -10.84 -81.98
C VAL A 25 -37.45 -10.20 -80.61
N PHE A 26 -37.25 -8.90 -80.48
CA PHE A 26 -37.58 -8.16 -79.23
C PHE A 26 -39.12 -8.14 -78.99
N SER A 27 -39.94 -7.96 -79.98
CA SER A 27 -41.38 -8.00 -79.77
C SER A 27 -41.91 -9.38 -79.44
N VAL A 28 -41.36 -10.44 -80.00
CA VAL A 28 -41.69 -11.84 -79.66
C VAL A 28 -41.22 -12.14 -78.27
N MET A 29 -40.05 -11.66 -77.89
CA MET A 29 -39.54 -11.80 -76.52
C MET A 29 -40.42 -11.02 -75.54
N LEU A 30 -40.82 -9.81 -75.84
CA LEU A 30 -41.75 -9.01 -75.04
C LEU A 30 -43.12 -9.68 -74.87
N LEU A 31 -43.67 -10.22 -75.95
CA LEU A 31 -44.92 -10.98 -75.87
C LEU A 31 -44.79 -12.26 -75.06
N ALA A 32 -43.67 -12.97 -75.20
CA ALA A 32 -43.40 -14.16 -74.37
C ALA A 32 -43.29 -13.80 -72.91
N ILE A 33 -42.67 -12.67 -72.59
CA ILE A 33 -42.59 -12.17 -71.26
C ILE A 33 -43.97 -11.77 -70.72
N LEU A 34 -44.75 -11.04 -71.45
CA LEU A 34 -46.13 -10.67 -71.10
C LEU A 34 -47.03 -11.87 -70.91
N SER A 35 -46.93 -12.90 -71.78
CA SER A 35 -47.62 -14.15 -71.60
C SER A 35 -47.22 -14.91 -70.33
N LEU A 36 -45.90 -14.93 -70.02
CA LEU A 36 -45.40 -15.55 -68.87
C LEU A 36 -45.90 -14.85 -67.61
N VAL A 37 -45.90 -13.52 -67.55
CA VAL A 37 -46.44 -12.70 -66.49
C VAL A 37 -47.94 -12.94 -66.31
N SER A 38 -48.73 -13.00 -67.42
CA SER A 38 -50.16 -13.28 -67.33
C SER A 38 -50.45 -14.67 -66.75
N LEU A 39 -49.73 -15.69 -67.17
CA LEU A 39 -49.87 -17.05 -66.65
C LEU A 39 -49.54 -17.16 -65.15
N LEU A 40 -48.53 -16.50 -64.73
CA LEU A 40 -48.19 -16.48 -63.31
C LEU A 40 -49.24 -15.73 -62.46
N LEU A 41 -49.87 -14.69 -63.01
CA LEU A 41 -50.93 -13.98 -62.28
C LEU A 41 -52.21 -14.87 -62.18
N ILE A 42 -52.49 -15.74 -63.20
CA ILE A 42 -53.63 -16.66 -63.14
C ILE A 42 -53.42 -17.77 -62.11
N TYR A 43 -52.21 -18.26 -61.90
CA TYR A 43 -51.91 -19.34 -60.97
C TYR A 43 -51.31 -18.83 -59.63
N GLU A 44 -51.42 -17.54 -59.38
CA GLU A 44 -50.79 -16.91 -58.15
C GLU A 44 -51.26 -17.56 -56.84
N ASP A 45 -52.57 -17.81 -56.72
CA ASP A 45 -53.13 -18.36 -55.45
C ASP A 45 -52.77 -19.85 -55.24
N GLU A 46 -52.67 -20.63 -56.33
CA GLU A 46 -52.25 -22.02 -56.28
C GLU A 46 -50.76 -22.13 -55.88
N VAL A 47 -49.92 -21.27 -56.42
CA VAL A 47 -48.47 -21.21 -56.02
C VAL A 47 -48.32 -20.79 -54.59
N LYS A 48 -49.03 -19.78 -54.08
CA LYS A 48 -49.05 -19.33 -52.72
C LYS A 48 -49.41 -20.43 -51.73
N SER A 49 -50.54 -21.10 -51.98
CA SER A 49 -51.10 -22.17 -51.19
C SER A 49 -50.17 -23.40 -51.14
N ALA A 50 -49.64 -23.81 -52.31
CA ALA A 50 -48.73 -24.93 -52.40
C ALA A 50 -47.43 -24.71 -51.63
N ILE A 51 -46.86 -23.51 -51.70
CA ILE A 51 -45.61 -23.16 -50.93
C ILE A 51 -45.88 -23.15 -49.45
N LEU A 52 -46.95 -22.48 -48.98
CA LEU A 52 -47.27 -22.45 -47.53
C LEU A 52 -47.59 -23.84 -46.97
N SER A 53 -48.34 -24.64 -47.68
CA SER A 53 -48.67 -26.00 -47.29
C SER A 53 -47.44 -26.90 -47.18
N LYS A 54 -46.55 -26.84 -48.19
CA LYS A 54 -45.29 -27.61 -48.18
C LYS A 54 -44.29 -27.11 -47.12
N LEU A 55 -44.25 -25.81 -46.84
CA LEU A 55 -43.42 -25.25 -45.77
C LEU A 55 -43.90 -25.75 -44.39
N ASN A 56 -45.18 -25.59 -44.10
CA ASN A 56 -45.78 -26.01 -42.83
C ASN A 56 -45.76 -27.54 -42.65
N ALA A 57 -45.79 -28.32 -43.73
CA ALA A 57 -45.66 -29.76 -43.66
C ALA A 57 -44.28 -30.23 -43.13
N LYS A 58 -43.20 -29.47 -43.34
CA LYS A 58 -41.82 -29.75 -42.91
C LYS A 58 -41.44 -29.14 -41.58
N LEU A 59 -42.24 -28.19 -41.04
CA LEU A 59 -41.93 -27.48 -39.83
C LEU A 59 -42.72 -28.01 -38.61
N ASN A 60 -42.10 -28.07 -37.46
CA ASN A 60 -42.72 -28.29 -36.14
C ASN A 60 -43.30 -26.98 -35.58
N ALA A 61 -42.88 -25.86 -36.12
CA ALA A 61 -43.31 -24.53 -35.73
C ALA A 61 -44.35 -24.00 -36.74
N GLU A 62 -45.36 -23.31 -36.23
CA GLU A 62 -46.41 -22.71 -37.07
C GLU A 62 -45.88 -21.39 -37.64
N VAL A 63 -45.83 -21.29 -38.95
CA VAL A 63 -45.56 -20.05 -39.67
C VAL A 63 -46.87 -19.36 -39.95
N LYS A 64 -47.08 -18.17 -39.43
CA LYS A 64 -48.27 -17.32 -39.64
C LYS A 64 -47.93 -16.20 -40.63
N ILE A 65 -48.54 -16.21 -41.74
CA ILE A 65 -48.46 -15.16 -42.79
C ILE A 65 -49.89 -14.97 -43.35
N ASN A 66 -50.34 -13.73 -43.40
CA ASN A 66 -51.61 -13.45 -44.06
C ASN A 66 -51.46 -13.63 -45.58
N PRO A 67 -52.42 -14.24 -46.26
CA PRO A 67 -52.34 -14.41 -47.71
C PRO A 67 -52.17 -13.08 -48.48
N SER A 68 -52.71 -11.97 -47.96
CA SER A 68 -52.54 -10.61 -48.50
C SER A 68 -51.10 -10.08 -48.41
N ASP A 69 -50.29 -10.65 -47.49
CA ASP A 69 -48.91 -10.27 -47.27
C ASP A 69 -47.92 -11.09 -48.09
N ILE A 70 -48.42 -11.93 -48.95
CA ILE A 70 -47.65 -12.71 -49.90
C ILE A 70 -47.77 -12.09 -51.32
N ASN A 71 -46.61 -11.58 -51.80
CA ASN A 71 -46.56 -10.98 -53.16
C ASN A 71 -45.64 -11.78 -54.08
N ILE A 72 -46.06 -12.03 -55.32
CA ILE A 72 -45.25 -12.65 -56.36
C ILE A 72 -44.80 -11.54 -57.31
N THR A 73 -43.46 -11.42 -57.48
CA THR A 73 -42.86 -10.39 -58.35
C THR A 73 -41.92 -11.01 -59.37
N ILE A 74 -42.12 -10.72 -60.60
CA ILE A 74 -41.30 -11.20 -61.73
C ILE A 74 -40.48 -10.05 -62.28
N LEU A 75 -41.12 -8.91 -62.56
CA LEU A 75 -40.50 -7.79 -63.31
C LEU A 75 -39.30 -7.18 -62.55
N LYS A 76 -39.36 -7.10 -61.19
CA LYS A 76 -38.28 -6.54 -60.38
C LYS A 76 -37.17 -7.53 -60.16
N SER A 77 -37.38 -8.81 -60.42
CA SER A 77 -36.43 -9.90 -60.12
C SER A 77 -35.95 -10.67 -61.36
N PHE A 78 -36.40 -10.27 -62.57
CA PHE A 78 -36.02 -10.92 -63.85
C PHE A 78 -34.49 -11.11 -63.94
N PRO A 79 -33.96 -12.25 -64.35
CA PRO A 79 -34.64 -13.43 -64.84
C PRO A 79 -35.18 -14.44 -63.80
N ASP A 80 -35.18 -14.10 -62.56
CA ASP A 80 -35.71 -14.90 -61.41
C ASP A 80 -37.14 -14.39 -61.07
N CYS A 81 -37.99 -15.24 -60.53
CA CYS A 81 -39.24 -14.88 -59.90
C CYS A 81 -39.02 -14.82 -58.38
N SER A 82 -39.53 -13.81 -57.69
CA SER A 82 -39.47 -13.75 -56.25
C SER A 82 -40.84 -13.81 -55.60
N ILE A 83 -40.94 -14.58 -54.55
CA ILE A 83 -42.05 -14.58 -53.60
C ILE A 83 -41.65 -13.83 -52.34
N GLU A 84 -42.39 -12.73 -52.15
CA GLU A 84 -42.18 -11.88 -50.98
C GLU A 84 -43.21 -12.21 -49.89
N PHE A 85 -42.75 -12.50 -48.73
CA PHE A 85 -43.54 -12.64 -47.48
C PHE A 85 -43.29 -11.41 -46.63
N LYS A 86 -44.35 -10.66 -46.31
CA LYS A 86 -44.27 -9.52 -45.38
C LYS A 86 -44.76 -9.95 -44.02
N ASP A 87 -44.18 -9.36 -42.99
CA ASP A 87 -44.51 -9.55 -41.57
C ASP A 87 -44.66 -11.04 -41.17
N ALA A 88 -43.71 -11.86 -41.67
CA ALA A 88 -43.70 -13.29 -41.43
C ALA A 88 -43.37 -13.57 -39.94
N LEU A 89 -44.25 -14.32 -39.30
CA LEU A 89 -44.15 -14.69 -37.90
C LEU A 89 -43.99 -16.21 -37.74
N MET A 90 -42.98 -16.64 -37.03
CA MET A 90 -42.79 -18.05 -36.62
C MET A 90 -42.75 -18.13 -35.12
N MET A 91 -43.60 -18.99 -34.59
CA MET A 91 -43.64 -19.24 -33.13
C MET A 91 -42.60 -20.31 -32.74
N GLU A 92 -42.16 -20.30 -31.51
CA GLU A 92 -41.26 -21.37 -31.02
C GLU A 92 -41.90 -22.77 -31.08
N ALA A 93 -41.05 -23.78 -31.29
CA ALA A 93 -41.50 -25.18 -31.41
C ALA A 93 -41.89 -25.82 -30.06
N ILE A 94 -41.53 -25.23 -28.95
CA ILE A 94 -41.82 -25.75 -27.62
C ILE A 94 -43.28 -25.55 -27.26
N LYS A 95 -43.98 -26.65 -26.92
CA LYS A 95 -45.44 -26.65 -26.58
C LYS A 95 -45.62 -26.20 -25.12
N ILE A 96 -45.60 -24.88 -24.86
CA ILE A 96 -45.92 -24.26 -23.60
C ILE A 96 -47.25 -23.49 -23.72
N LYS A 97 -47.92 -23.22 -22.56
CA LYS A 97 -49.22 -22.48 -22.53
C LYS A 97 -49.17 -21.11 -23.22
N LYS A 98 -48.01 -20.45 -23.28
CA LYS A 98 -47.81 -19.16 -23.96
C LYS A 98 -46.51 -19.27 -24.79
N ARG A 99 -46.63 -19.52 -26.10
CA ARG A 99 -45.49 -19.56 -27.02
C ARG A 99 -44.94 -18.16 -27.27
N ASP A 100 -43.64 -17.98 -27.24
CA ASP A 100 -42.98 -16.73 -27.68
C ASP A 100 -42.63 -16.79 -29.17
N THR A 101 -42.31 -15.66 -29.74
CA THR A 101 -41.91 -15.53 -31.14
C THR A 101 -40.48 -15.99 -31.30
N LEU A 102 -40.21 -17.03 -32.13
CA LEU A 102 -38.88 -17.44 -32.51
C LEU A 102 -38.29 -16.52 -33.57
N LEU A 103 -39.06 -16.21 -34.61
CA LEU A 103 -38.68 -15.36 -35.72
C LEU A 103 -39.84 -14.44 -36.08
N PHE A 104 -39.56 -13.15 -36.18
CA PHE A 104 -40.38 -12.19 -36.91
C PHE A 104 -39.49 -11.59 -38.01
N ALA A 105 -40.00 -11.47 -39.24
CA ALA A 105 -39.30 -10.82 -40.34
C ALA A 105 -40.22 -9.87 -41.07
N LYS A 106 -39.80 -8.61 -41.24
CA LYS A 106 -40.56 -7.62 -42.01
C LYS A 106 -40.71 -8.07 -43.43
N GLN A 107 -39.67 -8.70 -43.99
CA GLN A 107 -39.69 -9.16 -45.39
C GLN A 107 -38.80 -10.37 -45.56
N ILE A 108 -39.33 -11.42 -46.16
CA ILE A 108 -38.60 -12.58 -46.64
C ILE A 108 -38.90 -12.74 -48.15
N ASN A 109 -37.87 -12.72 -49.01
CA ASN A 109 -37.97 -12.94 -50.43
C ASN A 109 -37.33 -14.28 -50.77
N LEU A 110 -38.08 -15.15 -51.36
CA LEU A 110 -37.61 -16.42 -51.94
C LEU A 110 -37.52 -16.24 -53.47
N TYR A 111 -36.32 -16.46 -54.03
CA TYR A 111 -36.10 -16.33 -55.49
C TYR A 111 -36.03 -17.69 -56.12
N PHE A 112 -36.77 -17.83 -57.23
CA PHE A 112 -36.89 -19.04 -58.01
C PHE A 112 -36.44 -18.77 -59.40
N ASN A 113 -35.89 -19.78 -60.11
CA ASN A 113 -35.68 -19.72 -61.54
C ASN A 113 -37.02 -19.84 -62.23
N ILE A 114 -37.35 -18.93 -63.14
CA ILE A 114 -38.64 -18.92 -63.86
C ILE A 114 -38.84 -20.23 -64.67
N LYS A 115 -37.80 -20.78 -65.33
CA LYS A 115 -37.82 -22.04 -66.06
C LYS A 115 -38.13 -23.24 -65.16
N ASP A 116 -37.59 -23.25 -63.87
CA ASP A 116 -37.90 -24.30 -62.92
C ASP A 116 -39.39 -24.23 -62.51
N LEU A 117 -39.89 -23.02 -62.24
CA LEU A 117 -41.29 -22.81 -61.88
C LEU A 117 -42.26 -23.26 -63.02
N TRP A 118 -41.90 -23.00 -64.25
CA TRP A 118 -42.67 -23.47 -65.45
C TRP A 118 -42.76 -24.99 -65.46
N ASN A 119 -41.68 -25.67 -65.13
CA ASN A 119 -41.57 -27.12 -65.02
C ASN A 119 -42.15 -27.70 -63.74
N LYS A 120 -42.89 -26.91 -62.95
CA LYS A 120 -43.43 -27.26 -61.64
C LYS A 120 -42.32 -27.70 -60.59
N LYS A 121 -41.05 -27.26 -60.78
CA LYS A 121 -39.93 -27.49 -59.89
C LYS A 121 -39.76 -26.26 -59.01
N TYR A 122 -40.07 -26.35 -57.75
CA TYR A 122 -40.02 -25.24 -56.81
C TYR A 122 -38.61 -25.17 -56.14
N ASN A 123 -37.57 -24.90 -56.95
CA ASN A 123 -36.19 -24.80 -56.47
C ASN A 123 -35.89 -23.38 -55.98
N ILE A 124 -35.70 -23.16 -54.67
CA ILE A 124 -35.29 -21.89 -54.15
C ILE A 124 -33.82 -21.69 -54.42
N LYS A 125 -33.45 -20.66 -55.17
CA LYS A 125 -32.08 -20.31 -55.57
C LYS A 125 -31.43 -19.32 -54.62
N LYS A 126 -32.21 -18.37 -54.11
CA LYS A 126 -31.74 -17.29 -53.23
C LYS A 126 -32.83 -16.95 -52.23
N ILE A 127 -32.39 -16.68 -50.98
CA ILE A 127 -33.21 -16.15 -49.89
C ILE A 127 -32.69 -14.77 -49.53
N LYS A 128 -33.56 -13.79 -49.43
CA LYS A 128 -33.26 -12.48 -48.84
C LYS A 128 -34.17 -12.24 -47.66
N ILE A 129 -33.61 -11.92 -46.50
CA ILE A 129 -34.32 -11.63 -45.25
C ILE A 129 -34.01 -10.18 -44.88
N ASP A 130 -35.03 -9.39 -44.62
CA ASP A 130 -34.87 -7.99 -44.21
C ASP A 130 -35.72 -7.69 -42.96
N GLY A 131 -35.12 -7.00 -42.01
CA GLY A 131 -35.80 -6.59 -40.79
C GLY A 131 -36.21 -7.74 -39.86
N ALA A 132 -35.43 -8.84 -39.83
CA ALA A 132 -35.73 -9.97 -38.97
C ALA A 132 -35.35 -9.72 -37.50
N ARG A 133 -36.14 -10.30 -36.61
CA ARG A 133 -35.83 -10.45 -35.17
C ARG A 133 -35.89 -11.93 -34.82
N VAL A 134 -34.73 -12.50 -34.45
CA VAL A 134 -34.62 -13.93 -34.16
C VAL A 134 -34.29 -14.05 -32.66
N LYS A 135 -35.07 -14.82 -31.91
CA LYS A 135 -34.88 -15.10 -30.49
C LYS A 135 -34.58 -16.57 -30.28
N ILE A 136 -33.35 -16.91 -30.13
CA ILE A 136 -32.86 -18.24 -29.77
C ILE A 136 -32.73 -18.36 -28.28
N ALA A 137 -33.29 -19.38 -27.69
CA ALA A 137 -33.23 -19.62 -26.24
C ALA A 137 -33.01 -21.11 -25.95
N ILE A 138 -32.16 -21.34 -24.94
CA ILE A 138 -31.96 -22.64 -24.30
C ILE A 138 -32.36 -22.48 -22.84
N SER A 139 -33.24 -23.37 -22.37
CA SER A 139 -33.73 -23.37 -20.99
C SER A 139 -32.66 -23.85 -20.01
N GLU A 140 -32.89 -23.72 -18.72
CA GLU A 140 -32.00 -24.21 -17.65
C GLU A 140 -31.80 -25.75 -17.69
N ILE A 141 -32.77 -26.48 -18.21
CA ILE A 141 -32.74 -27.94 -18.39
C ILE A 141 -32.25 -28.37 -19.81
N GLY A 142 -31.72 -27.43 -20.61
CA GLY A 142 -31.12 -27.70 -21.91
C GLY A 142 -32.11 -27.79 -23.11
N ASN A 143 -33.37 -27.50 -22.91
CA ASN A 143 -34.34 -27.50 -24.03
C ASN A 143 -34.18 -26.26 -24.88
N SER A 144 -33.99 -26.44 -26.21
CA SER A 144 -33.86 -25.37 -27.20
C SER A 144 -35.17 -25.05 -27.88
N ASN A 145 -35.46 -23.76 -28.14
CA ASN A 145 -36.66 -23.31 -28.81
C ASN A 145 -36.56 -23.34 -30.36
N TYR A 146 -35.38 -23.59 -30.90
CA TYR A 146 -35.07 -23.44 -32.34
C TYR A 146 -35.07 -24.76 -33.15
N ILE A 147 -35.47 -25.91 -32.54
CA ILE A 147 -35.62 -27.18 -33.26
C ILE A 147 -36.96 -27.17 -33.96
N PHE A 148 -37.05 -26.46 -35.11
CA PHE A 148 -38.29 -26.27 -35.88
C PHE A 148 -38.47 -27.19 -37.09
N TRP A 149 -37.45 -27.98 -37.48
CA TRP A 149 -37.59 -28.99 -38.51
C TRP A 149 -38.14 -30.29 -37.97
N LYS A 150 -39.11 -30.89 -38.65
CA LYS A 150 -39.55 -32.26 -38.35
C LYS A 150 -38.45 -33.23 -38.69
N LYS A 151 -38.11 -34.17 -37.79
CA LYS A 151 -37.20 -35.28 -38.07
C LYS A 151 -37.89 -36.12 -39.14
N ILE A 152 -37.35 -36.25 -40.36
CA ILE A 152 -37.83 -37.12 -41.40
C ILE A 152 -37.38 -38.54 -41.06
N ASN A 153 -38.30 -39.41 -40.58
CA ASN A 153 -38.05 -40.83 -40.50
C ASN A 153 -37.86 -41.38 -41.89
N ASN A 154 -36.72 -41.95 -42.22
CA ASN A 154 -36.33 -42.53 -43.48
C ASN A 154 -37.14 -43.82 -43.75
N GLN A 155 -38.48 -43.73 -43.87
CA GLN A 155 -39.28 -44.78 -44.49
C GLN A 155 -40.11 -44.19 -45.59
N SER A 156 -39.63 -44.45 -46.82
CA SER A 156 -40.37 -44.51 -48.10
C SER A 156 -41.58 -43.61 -48.32
N ILE A 157 -41.31 -42.45 -48.97
CA ILE A 157 -42.31 -41.92 -49.96
C ILE A 157 -41.50 -41.48 -51.18
N LYS A 158 -41.53 -42.28 -52.23
CA LYS A 158 -41.29 -41.88 -53.63
C LYS A 158 -42.48 -41.01 -54.07
N THR A 159 -42.39 -39.70 -53.78
CA THR A 159 -43.28 -38.77 -54.48
C THR A 159 -42.38 -37.83 -55.24
N ASN A 160 -42.60 -37.78 -56.58
CA ASN A 160 -41.89 -36.96 -57.59
C ASN A 160 -42.07 -35.46 -57.41
N ASP A 161 -42.53 -34.98 -56.28
CA ASP A 161 -42.85 -33.59 -55.97
C ASP A 161 -41.95 -33.11 -54.75
N THR A 162 -40.67 -33.02 -54.97
CA THR A 162 -39.78 -32.49 -53.95
C THR A 162 -39.55 -31.00 -54.19
N LEU A 163 -39.92 -30.16 -53.19
CA LEU A 163 -39.34 -28.83 -53.01
C LEU A 163 -37.84 -29.06 -52.88
N SER A 164 -37.09 -28.87 -53.91
CA SER A 164 -35.66 -29.02 -53.96
C SER A 164 -35.06 -27.64 -53.65
N PHE A 165 -34.21 -27.54 -52.63
CA PHE A 165 -33.49 -26.32 -52.33
C PHE A 165 -32.18 -26.33 -53.15
N LYS A 166 -32.16 -25.72 -54.36
CA LYS A 166 -30.88 -25.37 -55.04
C LYS A 166 -30.40 -24.02 -54.55
N LEU A 167 -30.30 -23.87 -53.23
CA LEU A 167 -30.02 -22.61 -52.55
C LEU A 167 -28.53 -22.28 -52.64
N ASN A 168 -28.21 -21.16 -53.31
CA ASN A 168 -26.83 -20.73 -53.54
C ASN A 168 -26.51 -19.44 -52.81
N ILE A 169 -27.51 -18.61 -52.46
CA ILE A 169 -27.28 -17.31 -51.81
C ILE A 169 -28.32 -17.08 -50.74
N ILE A 170 -27.85 -16.69 -49.55
CA ILE A 170 -28.70 -16.17 -48.49
C ILE A 170 -28.16 -14.78 -48.12
N THR A 171 -29.04 -13.76 -48.14
CA THR A 171 -28.72 -12.40 -47.73
C THR A 171 -29.61 -12.01 -46.56
N ILE A 172 -29.03 -11.58 -45.45
CA ILE A 172 -29.73 -11.10 -44.27
C ILE A 172 -29.38 -9.64 -44.08
N LYS A 173 -30.39 -8.76 -43.92
CA LYS A 173 -30.20 -7.31 -43.75
C LYS A 173 -31.03 -6.79 -42.58
N ASN A 174 -30.56 -5.69 -41.97
CA ASN A 174 -31.30 -4.91 -40.97
C ASN A 174 -31.95 -5.76 -39.87
N SER A 175 -31.26 -6.83 -39.41
CA SER A 175 -31.85 -7.87 -38.58
C SER A 175 -31.21 -7.90 -37.21
N MET A 176 -31.93 -8.49 -36.25
CA MET A 176 -31.43 -8.63 -34.88
C MET A 176 -31.46 -10.11 -34.45
N LEU A 177 -30.39 -10.57 -33.82
CA LEU A 177 -30.28 -11.89 -33.23
C LEU A 177 -30.13 -11.75 -31.73
N PHE A 178 -31.02 -12.39 -30.99
CA PHE A 178 -30.98 -12.57 -29.55
C PHE A 178 -30.73 -14.06 -29.26
N TYR A 179 -29.64 -14.36 -28.59
CA TYR A 179 -29.33 -15.72 -28.13
C TYR A 179 -29.20 -15.71 -26.61
N ASN A 180 -29.92 -16.56 -25.91
CA ASN A 180 -29.91 -16.66 -24.47
C ASN A 180 -29.88 -18.14 -24.06
N ASP A 181 -28.72 -18.59 -23.64
CA ASP A 181 -28.50 -19.92 -23.05
C ASP A 181 -28.45 -19.81 -21.54
N LYS A 182 -29.56 -20.20 -20.91
CA LYS A 182 -29.65 -20.16 -19.44
C LYS A 182 -28.87 -21.27 -18.78
N GLN A 183 -28.67 -22.41 -19.46
CA GLN A 183 -27.89 -23.52 -18.92
C GLN A 183 -26.41 -23.17 -18.79
N GLN A 184 -25.84 -22.49 -19.79
CA GLN A 184 -24.46 -22.04 -19.80
C GLN A 184 -24.29 -20.60 -19.32
N GLN A 185 -25.37 -19.93 -18.89
CA GLN A 185 -25.38 -18.52 -18.49
C GLN A 185 -24.76 -17.60 -19.56
N PHE A 186 -24.97 -17.91 -20.85
CA PHE A 186 -24.42 -17.17 -21.97
C PHE A 186 -25.51 -16.38 -22.69
N ARG A 187 -25.27 -15.10 -22.93
CA ARG A 187 -26.21 -14.20 -23.62
C ARG A 187 -25.49 -13.38 -24.67
N THR A 188 -26.10 -13.29 -25.87
CA THR A 188 -25.62 -12.38 -26.91
C THR A 188 -26.77 -11.66 -27.63
N GLU A 189 -26.51 -10.42 -28.01
CA GLU A 189 -27.41 -9.56 -28.78
C GLU A 189 -26.60 -8.97 -29.94
N ILE A 190 -27.04 -9.23 -31.15
CA ILE A 190 -26.33 -8.84 -32.40
C ILE A 190 -27.29 -8.15 -33.35
N ALA A 191 -26.94 -6.91 -33.71
CA ALA A 191 -27.60 -6.21 -34.80
C ALA A 191 -26.86 -6.49 -36.12
N ILE A 192 -27.50 -7.11 -37.06
CA ILE A 192 -26.96 -7.49 -38.36
C ILE A 192 -27.32 -6.40 -39.35
N ASN A 193 -26.33 -5.66 -39.86
CA ASN A 193 -26.54 -4.72 -40.94
C ASN A 193 -26.71 -5.46 -42.29
N GLN A 194 -25.74 -6.33 -42.59
CA GLN A 194 -25.81 -7.22 -43.75
C GLN A 194 -24.90 -8.44 -43.55
N ILE A 195 -25.40 -9.61 -43.89
CA ILE A 195 -24.66 -10.85 -44.07
C ILE A 195 -25.04 -11.47 -45.40
N ASP A 196 -24.07 -11.80 -46.23
CA ASP A 196 -24.20 -12.54 -47.44
C ASP A 196 -23.50 -13.90 -47.30
N LEU A 197 -24.23 -15.00 -47.52
CA LEU A 197 -23.73 -16.35 -47.57
C LEU A 197 -23.88 -16.87 -49.00
N LYS A 198 -22.82 -17.40 -49.54
CA LYS A 198 -22.77 -18.00 -50.90
C LYS A 198 -22.23 -19.43 -50.79
N GLY A 199 -22.96 -20.38 -51.36
CA GLY A 199 -22.58 -21.78 -51.36
C GLY A 199 -23.65 -22.66 -51.97
N ASN A 200 -23.39 -23.93 -52.17
CA ASN A 200 -24.41 -24.89 -52.64
C ASN A 200 -25.04 -25.62 -51.45
N PHE A 201 -25.95 -24.96 -50.75
CA PHE A 201 -26.57 -25.45 -49.50
C PHE A 201 -27.43 -26.73 -49.65
N THR A 202 -27.48 -27.32 -50.84
CA THR A 202 -28.23 -28.54 -51.11
C THR A 202 -27.36 -29.79 -51.14
N GLU A 203 -26.06 -29.62 -51.20
CA GLU A 203 -25.09 -30.70 -51.18
C GLU A 203 -24.52 -30.87 -49.77
N THR A 204 -24.00 -32.05 -49.47
CA THR A 204 -23.32 -32.33 -48.19
C THR A 204 -21.88 -31.84 -48.21
N ASP A 205 -21.32 -31.67 -49.41
CA ASP A 205 -19.95 -31.24 -49.63
C ASP A 205 -19.99 -29.99 -50.54
N PHE A 206 -19.61 -28.83 -49.97
CA PHE A 206 -19.66 -27.56 -50.71
C PHE A 206 -18.73 -26.51 -50.13
N GLU A 207 -18.39 -25.54 -50.95
CA GLU A 207 -17.70 -24.34 -50.50
C GLU A 207 -18.71 -23.28 -50.03
N LEU A 208 -18.47 -22.68 -48.88
CA LEU A 208 -19.26 -21.60 -48.32
C LEU A 208 -18.39 -20.35 -48.17
N SER A 209 -18.73 -19.29 -48.89
CA SER A 209 -18.15 -17.97 -48.66
C SER A 209 -19.18 -17.08 -47.98
N THR A 210 -18.82 -16.50 -46.86
CA THR A 210 -19.67 -15.57 -46.14
C THR A 210 -18.94 -14.29 -45.81
N LYS A 211 -19.63 -13.17 -45.97
CA LYS A 211 -19.14 -11.86 -45.55
C LYS A 211 -20.26 -11.04 -44.95
N GLY A 212 -19.90 -10.19 -44.03
CA GLY A 212 -20.92 -9.36 -43.40
C GLY A 212 -20.37 -8.27 -42.51
N ASN A 213 -21.29 -7.40 -42.12
CA ASN A 213 -21.07 -6.41 -41.10
C ASN A 213 -22.20 -6.46 -40.08
N LEU A 214 -21.81 -6.37 -38.81
CA LEU A 214 -22.71 -6.45 -37.67
C LEU A 214 -22.22 -5.59 -36.50
N LEU A 215 -23.15 -5.27 -35.62
CA LEU A 215 -22.87 -4.65 -34.31
C LEU A 215 -23.19 -5.66 -33.22
N VAL A 216 -22.21 -6.02 -32.44
CA VAL A 216 -22.40 -6.79 -31.22
C VAL A 216 -22.84 -5.83 -30.12
N ASP A 217 -24.13 -5.81 -29.81
CA ASP A 217 -24.66 -5.00 -28.72
C ASP A 217 -24.24 -5.54 -27.39
N LEU A 218 -24.23 -6.87 -27.22
CA LEU A 218 -23.83 -7.53 -26.00
C LEU A 218 -23.31 -8.96 -26.24
N ILE A 219 -22.20 -9.34 -25.64
CA ILE A 219 -21.80 -10.73 -25.35
C ILE A 219 -21.44 -10.80 -23.87
N ALA A 220 -22.15 -11.64 -23.13
CA ALA A 220 -21.94 -11.85 -21.70
C ALA A 220 -22.00 -13.34 -21.35
N SER A 221 -21.21 -13.76 -20.37
CA SER A 221 -21.22 -15.09 -19.77
C SER A 221 -20.95 -14.99 -18.27
N ASN A 222 -21.66 -15.80 -17.45
CA ASN A 222 -21.48 -15.82 -15.99
C ASN A 222 -21.46 -14.39 -15.37
N ASN A 223 -22.41 -13.53 -15.76
CA ASN A 223 -22.50 -12.13 -15.34
C ASN A 223 -21.31 -11.22 -15.75
N THR A 224 -20.39 -11.72 -16.56
CA THR A 224 -19.27 -10.93 -17.10
C THR A 224 -19.55 -10.49 -18.53
N ILE A 225 -19.45 -9.20 -18.79
CA ILE A 225 -19.60 -8.63 -20.13
C ILE A 225 -18.24 -8.69 -20.82
N TYR A 226 -18.15 -9.42 -21.93
CA TYR A 226 -16.95 -9.56 -22.75
C TYR A 226 -16.91 -8.54 -23.89
N LEU A 227 -18.05 -8.37 -24.61
CA LEU A 227 -18.16 -7.39 -25.68
C LEU A 227 -19.42 -6.56 -25.53
N LYS A 228 -19.32 -5.26 -25.74
CA LYS A 228 -20.47 -4.34 -25.73
C LYS A 228 -20.28 -3.26 -26.78
N LYS A 229 -21.30 -3.09 -27.66
CA LYS A 229 -21.34 -2.06 -28.72
C LYS A 229 -20.11 -2.08 -29.64
N LYS A 230 -19.68 -3.26 -30.12
CA LYS A 230 -18.53 -3.44 -31.00
C LYS A 230 -18.97 -3.74 -32.45
N LYS A 231 -18.46 -2.97 -33.41
CA LYS A 231 -18.67 -3.22 -34.85
C LYS A 231 -17.75 -4.33 -35.32
N ILE A 232 -18.29 -5.30 -36.02
CA ILE A 232 -17.55 -6.42 -36.61
C ILE A 232 -17.82 -6.45 -38.11
N ASN A 233 -16.76 -6.47 -38.91
CA ASN A 233 -16.80 -6.85 -40.33
C ASN A 233 -16.06 -8.17 -40.47
N PHE A 234 -16.61 -9.11 -41.18
CA PHE A 234 -16.00 -10.41 -41.37
C PHE A 234 -16.10 -10.92 -42.79
N SER A 235 -15.16 -11.75 -43.19
CA SER A 235 -15.15 -12.57 -44.38
C SER A 235 -14.60 -13.95 -44.01
N VAL A 236 -15.33 -15.01 -44.36
CA VAL A 236 -14.95 -16.38 -44.00
C VAL A 236 -15.23 -17.28 -45.17
N ASP A 237 -14.22 -18.04 -45.61
CA ASP A 237 -14.31 -19.05 -46.67
C ASP A 237 -14.12 -20.43 -46.03
N LEU A 238 -15.15 -21.26 -46.16
CA LEU A 238 -15.22 -22.60 -45.61
C LEU A 238 -15.32 -23.66 -46.69
N ASN A 239 -14.68 -24.78 -46.48
CA ASN A 239 -14.90 -25.99 -47.25
C ASN A 239 -15.62 -27.03 -46.34
N ILE A 240 -16.87 -27.34 -46.68
CA ILE A 240 -17.71 -28.25 -45.87
C ILE A 240 -17.72 -29.62 -46.53
N LYS A 241 -17.49 -30.68 -45.78
CA LYS A 241 -17.54 -32.08 -46.18
C LYS A 241 -18.31 -32.89 -45.14
N GLY A 242 -19.60 -33.09 -45.41
CA GLY A 242 -20.47 -33.71 -44.42
C GLY A 242 -20.55 -32.95 -43.13
N SER A 243 -20.08 -33.58 -42.03
CA SER A 243 -19.98 -32.94 -40.70
C SER A 243 -18.68 -32.17 -40.49
N ALA A 244 -17.68 -32.35 -41.34
CA ALA A 244 -16.39 -31.68 -41.19
C ALA A 244 -16.38 -30.39 -42.00
N PHE A 245 -15.70 -29.38 -41.52
CA PHE A 245 -15.43 -28.16 -42.20
C PHE A 245 -13.97 -27.72 -42.06
N ALA A 246 -13.44 -27.13 -43.12
CA ALA A 246 -12.16 -26.44 -43.10
C ALA A 246 -12.38 -24.95 -43.27
N VAL A 247 -11.77 -24.15 -42.44
CA VAL A 247 -11.66 -22.69 -42.56
C VAL A 247 -10.43 -22.42 -43.38
N ASN A 248 -10.60 -22.13 -44.69
CA ASN A 248 -9.49 -21.88 -45.59
C ASN A 248 -8.89 -20.52 -45.29
N GLU A 249 -9.77 -19.50 -45.16
CA GLU A 249 -9.41 -18.15 -44.83
C GLU A 249 -10.58 -17.49 -44.10
N ALA A 250 -10.31 -16.90 -42.96
CA ALA A 250 -11.27 -16.07 -42.25
C ALA A 250 -10.61 -14.81 -41.75
N ARG A 251 -11.19 -13.66 -42.05
CA ARG A 251 -10.78 -12.36 -41.54
C ARG A 251 -11.90 -11.73 -40.75
N ILE A 252 -11.63 -11.36 -39.51
CA ILE A 252 -12.56 -10.67 -38.63
C ILE A 252 -11.92 -9.32 -38.25
N ASN A 253 -12.59 -8.24 -38.61
CA ASN A 253 -12.21 -6.89 -38.18
C ASN A 253 -13.15 -6.44 -37.08
N LEU A 254 -12.62 -6.34 -35.84
CA LEU A 254 -13.32 -5.83 -34.67
C LEU A 254 -12.89 -4.38 -34.44
N ASN A 255 -13.72 -3.43 -34.83
CA ASN A 255 -13.34 -2.01 -34.94
C ASN A 255 -12.10 -1.84 -35.86
N LYS A 256 -10.93 -1.49 -35.29
CA LYS A 256 -9.66 -1.34 -36.01
C LYS A 256 -8.75 -2.57 -35.93
N MET A 257 -9.18 -3.63 -35.25
CA MET A 257 -8.36 -4.83 -35.07
C MET A 257 -8.69 -5.86 -36.15
N ALA A 258 -7.67 -6.33 -36.84
CA ALA A 258 -7.80 -7.41 -37.83
C ALA A 258 -7.28 -8.72 -37.25
N LEU A 259 -8.07 -9.77 -37.35
CA LEU A 259 -7.77 -11.13 -36.93
C LEU A 259 -7.97 -12.07 -38.09
N ASP A 260 -6.93 -12.75 -38.51
CA ASP A 260 -6.98 -13.77 -39.55
C ASP A 260 -6.98 -15.16 -38.92
N PHE A 261 -7.84 -16.04 -39.44
CA PHE A 261 -7.98 -17.41 -38.95
C PHE A 261 -7.93 -18.42 -40.10
N ASN A 262 -7.35 -19.56 -39.83
CA ASN A 262 -7.51 -20.77 -40.65
C ASN A 262 -7.60 -22.00 -39.75
N GLY A 263 -8.16 -23.09 -40.27
CA GLY A 263 -8.24 -24.31 -39.48
C GLY A 263 -9.34 -25.27 -39.94
N LYS A 264 -9.84 -26.08 -39.04
CA LYS A 264 -10.83 -27.11 -39.30
C LYS A 264 -11.68 -27.40 -38.09
N GLY A 265 -12.82 -28.02 -38.30
CA GLY A 265 -13.72 -28.46 -37.26
C GLY A 265 -14.70 -29.53 -37.68
N ILE A 266 -15.37 -30.09 -36.67
CA ILE A 266 -16.44 -31.08 -36.88
C ILE A 266 -17.68 -30.58 -36.13
N TYR A 267 -18.79 -30.51 -36.90
CA TYR A 267 -20.09 -30.12 -36.39
C TYR A 267 -21.14 -31.16 -36.83
N LYS A 268 -21.73 -31.86 -35.87
CA LYS A 268 -22.87 -32.75 -36.13
C LYS A 268 -24.14 -32.10 -35.58
N ASP A 269 -24.61 -32.54 -34.43
CA ASP A 269 -25.72 -31.90 -33.71
C ASP A 269 -25.23 -30.70 -32.88
N SER A 270 -23.93 -30.66 -32.56
CA SER A 270 -23.20 -29.62 -31.86
C SER A 270 -21.77 -29.54 -32.37
N LEU A 271 -21.02 -28.52 -31.98
CA LEU A 271 -19.58 -28.44 -32.26
C LEU A 271 -18.85 -29.51 -31.49
N GLU A 272 -18.30 -30.53 -32.19
CA GLU A 272 -17.55 -31.63 -31.58
C GLU A 272 -16.06 -31.27 -31.40
N SER A 273 -15.47 -30.65 -32.43
CA SER A 273 -14.09 -30.19 -32.39
C SER A 273 -13.87 -28.97 -33.25
N LEU A 274 -12.92 -28.14 -32.89
CA LEU A 274 -12.46 -26.97 -33.62
C LEU A 274 -10.97 -26.80 -33.39
N GLU A 275 -10.20 -26.67 -34.46
CA GLU A 275 -8.78 -26.38 -34.45
C GLU A 275 -8.56 -25.14 -35.32
N LEU A 276 -8.27 -24.01 -34.74
CA LEU A 276 -8.02 -22.75 -35.47
C LEU A 276 -6.65 -22.21 -35.13
N ASN A 277 -5.92 -21.81 -36.14
CA ASN A 277 -4.77 -20.92 -36.03
C ASN A 277 -5.24 -19.49 -36.24
N PHE A 278 -4.70 -18.57 -35.49
CA PHE A 278 -4.99 -17.15 -35.66
C PHE A 278 -3.73 -16.30 -35.72
N ILE A 279 -3.82 -15.22 -36.46
CA ILE A 279 -2.79 -14.20 -36.59
C ILE A 279 -3.45 -12.82 -36.44
N ALA A 280 -2.86 -12.00 -35.61
CA ALA A 280 -3.19 -10.58 -35.44
C ALA A 280 -1.89 -9.79 -35.63
N PRO A 281 -1.60 -9.36 -36.85
CA PRO A 281 -0.26 -8.86 -37.19
C PRO A 281 0.01 -7.45 -36.64
N ASP A 282 -1.03 -6.63 -36.57
CA ASP A 282 -0.91 -5.22 -36.19
C ASP A 282 -2.24 -4.70 -35.65
N MET A 283 -2.29 -4.52 -34.34
CA MET A 283 -3.48 -4.02 -33.65
C MET A 283 -3.10 -2.84 -32.76
N ASP A 284 -3.93 -1.83 -32.73
CA ASP A 284 -3.77 -0.72 -31.78
C ASP A 284 -4.01 -1.20 -30.35
N ILE A 285 -3.08 -0.88 -29.43
CA ILE A 285 -3.12 -1.30 -28.02
C ILE A 285 -4.41 -0.82 -27.35
N ALA A 286 -4.88 0.40 -27.61
CA ALA A 286 -6.12 0.93 -27.03
C ALA A 286 -7.32 0.08 -27.41
N SER A 287 -7.35 -0.39 -28.65
CA SER A 287 -8.38 -1.30 -29.14
C SER A 287 -8.35 -2.65 -28.42
N VAL A 288 -7.16 -3.23 -28.21
CA VAL A 288 -6.98 -4.48 -27.45
C VAL A 288 -7.39 -4.29 -25.99
N MET A 289 -6.95 -3.24 -25.33
CA MET A 289 -7.35 -2.91 -23.96
C MET A 289 -8.86 -2.77 -23.81
N SER A 290 -9.53 -2.23 -24.83
CA SER A 290 -11.00 -2.09 -24.83
C SER A 290 -11.77 -3.41 -24.82
N LEU A 291 -11.11 -4.54 -25.05
CA LEU A 291 -11.69 -5.89 -24.98
C LEU A 291 -11.54 -6.52 -23.59
N LEU A 292 -10.67 -5.98 -22.75
CA LEU A 292 -10.48 -6.54 -21.41
C LEU A 292 -11.74 -6.30 -20.56
N PRO A 293 -12.17 -7.30 -19.78
CA PRO A 293 -13.30 -7.15 -18.88
C PRO A 293 -13.07 -6.00 -17.89
N LYS A 294 -14.12 -5.25 -17.55
CA LYS A 294 -14.04 -4.14 -16.59
C LYS A 294 -13.46 -4.53 -15.22
N LYS A 295 -13.54 -5.82 -14.84
CA LYS A 295 -12.90 -6.33 -13.61
C LYS A 295 -11.37 -6.28 -13.65
N VAL A 296 -10.78 -6.29 -14.84
CA VAL A 296 -9.32 -6.24 -15.06
C VAL A 296 -8.84 -4.80 -15.13
N LEU A 297 -9.64 -3.92 -15.75
CA LEU A 297 -9.34 -2.48 -15.87
C LEU A 297 -10.54 -1.68 -15.39
N THR A 298 -10.54 -1.28 -14.14
CA THR A 298 -11.65 -0.54 -13.52
C THR A 298 -11.88 0.84 -14.13
N ASN A 299 -10.82 1.50 -14.62
CA ASN A 299 -10.87 2.88 -15.16
C ASN A 299 -10.11 2.97 -16.48
N ILE A 300 -10.53 2.18 -17.50
CA ILE A 300 -9.85 2.18 -18.80
C ILE A 300 -9.82 3.57 -19.48
N ASP A 301 -10.81 4.40 -19.20
CA ASP A 301 -10.93 5.74 -19.74
C ASP A 301 -9.86 6.72 -19.20
N ASP A 302 -9.22 6.36 -18.08
CA ASP A 302 -8.12 7.12 -17.50
C ASP A 302 -6.79 6.91 -18.25
N TYR A 303 -6.74 5.95 -19.16
CA TYR A 303 -5.53 5.62 -19.91
C TYR A 303 -5.68 6.01 -21.37
N ASN A 304 -4.64 6.66 -21.90
CA ASN A 304 -4.41 6.75 -23.34
C ASN A 304 -3.28 5.80 -23.70
N SER A 305 -3.49 4.97 -24.70
CA SER A 305 -2.45 4.06 -25.18
C SER A 305 -2.33 4.14 -26.70
N THR A 306 -1.10 4.05 -27.19
CA THR A 306 -0.74 3.94 -28.61
C THR A 306 0.32 2.86 -28.75
N GLY A 307 0.56 2.41 -29.98
CA GLY A 307 1.54 1.38 -30.29
C GLY A 307 0.90 0.12 -30.83
N ASN A 308 1.74 -0.79 -31.31
CA ASN A 308 1.34 -1.96 -32.05
C ASN A 308 1.34 -3.22 -31.19
N PHE A 309 0.20 -3.87 -31.08
CA PHE A 309 0.06 -5.20 -30.51
C PHE A 309 -0.02 -6.23 -31.65
N TYR A 310 0.71 -7.31 -31.52
CA TYR A 310 0.63 -8.45 -32.44
C TYR A 310 0.46 -9.75 -31.65
N ALA A 311 -0.24 -10.70 -32.24
CA ALA A 311 -0.41 -12.02 -31.66
C ALA A 311 -0.55 -13.09 -32.74
N LYS A 312 -0.11 -14.30 -32.43
CA LYS A 312 -0.37 -15.51 -33.22
C LYS A 312 -0.58 -16.68 -32.28
N GLY A 313 -1.40 -17.62 -32.70
CA GLY A 313 -1.62 -18.77 -31.83
C GLY A 313 -2.63 -19.75 -32.36
N GLU A 314 -3.01 -20.64 -31.47
CA GLU A 314 -3.93 -21.74 -31.73
C GLU A 314 -5.10 -21.66 -30.74
N LEU A 315 -6.27 -21.93 -31.24
CA LEU A 315 -7.51 -22.01 -30.47
C LEU A 315 -8.16 -23.36 -30.80
N ASN A 316 -8.14 -24.26 -29.85
CA ASN A 316 -8.62 -25.62 -29.99
C ASN A 316 -9.78 -25.85 -29.04
N TYR A 317 -10.83 -26.51 -29.55
CA TYR A 317 -11.99 -26.94 -28.77
C TYR A 317 -12.26 -28.43 -29.02
N SER A 318 -12.62 -29.15 -27.98
CA SER A 318 -13.20 -30.48 -28.07
C SER A 318 -14.20 -30.73 -26.96
N LEU A 319 -15.18 -31.57 -27.18
CA LEU A 319 -16.18 -31.94 -26.14
C LEU A 319 -15.52 -32.49 -24.87
N LYS A 320 -14.38 -33.20 -25.00
CA LYS A 320 -13.64 -33.77 -23.86
C LYS A 320 -12.82 -32.76 -23.08
N ASN A 321 -12.13 -31.86 -23.81
CA ASN A 321 -11.09 -30.99 -23.22
C ASN A 321 -11.53 -29.53 -23.15
N GLU A 322 -12.74 -29.21 -23.64
CA GLU A 322 -13.23 -27.83 -23.73
C GLU A 322 -12.26 -26.94 -24.56
N TRP A 323 -12.08 -25.70 -24.15
CA TRP A 323 -11.19 -24.75 -24.82
C TRP A 323 -9.73 -24.91 -24.41
N ASN A 324 -8.83 -24.90 -25.40
CA ASN A 324 -7.38 -24.82 -25.23
C ASN A 324 -6.83 -23.73 -26.14
N ILE A 325 -6.26 -22.68 -25.56
CA ILE A 325 -5.73 -21.51 -26.25
C ILE A 325 -4.24 -21.43 -25.97
N LYS A 326 -3.44 -21.28 -27.02
CA LYS A 326 -2.02 -20.99 -26.93
C LYS A 326 -1.71 -19.81 -27.85
N SER A 327 -1.04 -18.80 -27.35
CA SER A 327 -0.69 -17.62 -28.12
C SER A 327 0.66 -17.08 -27.76
N ALA A 328 1.47 -16.76 -28.74
CA ALA A 328 2.60 -15.85 -28.60
C ALA A 328 2.11 -14.45 -29.01
N PHE A 329 2.48 -13.43 -28.24
CA PHE A 329 2.08 -12.06 -28.48
C PHE A 329 3.19 -11.07 -28.14
N GLY A 330 3.05 -9.85 -28.60
CA GLY A 330 3.95 -8.78 -28.19
C GLY A 330 3.36 -7.40 -28.41
N ILE A 331 4.05 -6.44 -27.81
CA ILE A 331 3.82 -5.01 -27.99
C ILE A 331 5.11 -4.40 -28.51
N LYS A 332 5.01 -3.55 -29.54
CA LYS A 332 6.11 -2.79 -30.08
C LYS A 332 5.84 -1.30 -30.01
N ASN A 333 6.83 -0.56 -29.51
CA ASN A 333 6.78 0.90 -29.43
C ASN A 333 5.49 1.42 -28.75
N GLY A 334 5.08 0.73 -27.69
CA GLY A 334 3.88 1.10 -26.94
C GLY A 334 4.14 2.38 -26.13
N GLU A 335 3.10 3.21 -26.04
CA GLU A 335 3.03 4.31 -25.11
C GLU A 335 1.74 4.21 -24.31
N VAL A 336 1.80 4.40 -23.00
CA VAL A 336 0.63 4.43 -22.12
C VAL A 336 0.73 5.66 -21.21
N THR A 337 -0.28 6.51 -21.30
CA THR A 337 -0.38 7.70 -20.45
C THR A 337 -1.53 7.54 -19.47
N TYR A 338 -1.24 7.66 -18.17
CA TYR A 338 -2.25 7.75 -17.12
C TYR A 338 -2.67 9.21 -16.94
N LYS A 339 -3.86 9.56 -17.49
CA LYS A 339 -4.37 10.94 -17.57
C LYS A 339 -4.43 11.69 -16.24
N PRO A 340 -4.95 11.09 -15.14
CA PRO A 340 -5.12 11.82 -13.88
C PRO A 340 -3.84 12.41 -13.32
N ARG A 341 -2.68 11.85 -13.73
CA ARG A 341 -1.36 12.26 -13.23
C ARG A 341 -0.38 12.62 -14.31
N SER A 342 -0.82 12.61 -15.59
CA SER A 342 0.03 12.87 -16.75
C SER A 342 1.31 12.00 -16.80
N THR A 343 1.28 10.83 -16.16
CA THR A 343 2.43 9.93 -16.11
C THR A 343 2.48 9.08 -17.36
N LYS A 344 3.66 9.00 -17.97
CA LYS A 344 3.84 8.38 -19.27
C LYS A 344 4.80 7.20 -19.21
N LEU A 345 4.35 6.03 -19.67
CA LEU A 345 5.19 4.91 -20.03
C LEU A 345 5.44 4.98 -21.53
N THR A 346 6.70 4.95 -21.95
CA THR A 346 7.12 5.02 -23.34
C THR A 346 8.01 3.86 -23.71
N SER A 347 8.22 3.68 -25.01
CA SER A 347 9.07 2.61 -25.55
C SER A 347 8.70 1.22 -24.97
N VAL A 348 7.40 1.00 -24.73
CA VAL A 348 6.92 -0.27 -24.18
C VAL A 348 7.09 -1.35 -25.24
N ASN A 349 8.03 -2.26 -24.99
CA ASN A 349 8.27 -3.44 -25.80
C ASN A 349 8.11 -4.67 -24.93
N ILE A 350 7.20 -5.56 -25.30
CA ILE A 350 6.87 -6.76 -24.54
C ILE A 350 6.78 -7.93 -25.51
N GLU A 351 7.33 -9.04 -25.13
CA GLU A 351 7.13 -10.34 -25.78
C GLU A 351 6.63 -11.34 -24.74
N GLY A 352 5.65 -12.13 -25.11
CA GLY A 352 5.10 -13.10 -24.19
C GLY A 352 4.33 -14.23 -24.83
N ASP A 353 3.99 -15.20 -23.96
CA ASP A 353 3.12 -16.32 -24.28
C ASP A 353 1.94 -16.34 -23.33
N PHE A 354 0.81 -16.71 -23.86
CA PHE A 354 -0.42 -16.95 -23.13
C PHE A 354 -0.90 -18.37 -23.39
N ASN A 355 -1.30 -19.09 -22.35
CA ASN A 355 -1.95 -20.37 -22.46
C ASN A 355 -3.16 -20.44 -21.55
N TYR A 356 -4.23 -21.08 -22.05
CA TYR A 356 -5.43 -21.34 -21.27
C TYR A 356 -6.03 -22.67 -21.65
N SER A 357 -6.27 -23.52 -20.67
CA SER A 357 -7.04 -24.76 -20.77
C SER A 357 -7.77 -25.05 -19.46
N LYS A 358 -8.62 -26.07 -19.45
CA LYS A 358 -9.29 -26.52 -18.21
C LYS A 358 -8.30 -26.93 -17.10
N LEU A 359 -7.13 -27.47 -17.49
CA LEU A 359 -6.13 -28.03 -16.59
C LEU A 359 -5.00 -27.05 -16.27
N SER A 360 -4.75 -26.06 -17.12
CA SER A 360 -3.64 -25.13 -16.93
C SER A 360 -3.92 -23.78 -17.57
N SER A 361 -3.48 -22.74 -16.93
CA SER A 361 -3.52 -21.39 -17.48
C SER A 361 -2.25 -20.63 -17.10
N GLY A 362 -1.81 -19.71 -17.96
CA GLY A 362 -0.61 -18.95 -17.68
C GLY A 362 -0.36 -17.80 -18.64
N LEU A 363 0.37 -16.82 -18.15
CA LEU A 363 0.91 -15.70 -18.88
C LEU A 363 2.41 -15.63 -18.61
N ASN A 364 3.20 -15.60 -19.64
CA ASN A 364 4.65 -15.49 -19.54
C ASN A 364 5.12 -14.30 -20.37
N LEU A 365 5.48 -13.20 -19.71
CA LEU A 365 6.13 -12.04 -20.31
C LEU A 365 7.64 -12.25 -20.22
N LYS A 366 8.28 -12.55 -21.34
CA LYS A 366 9.68 -12.96 -21.41
C LYS A 366 10.63 -11.78 -21.40
N ASN A 367 10.30 -10.77 -22.21
CA ASN A 367 11.09 -9.57 -22.40
C ASN A 367 10.16 -8.38 -22.21
N VAL A 368 10.32 -7.70 -21.11
CA VAL A 368 9.59 -6.46 -20.80
C VAL A 368 10.60 -5.35 -20.74
N ASN A 369 10.54 -4.41 -21.68
CA ASN A 369 11.37 -3.23 -21.72
C ASN A 369 10.46 -2.03 -21.86
N LEU A 370 10.59 -1.07 -20.96
CA LEU A 370 9.78 0.15 -20.96
C LEU A 370 10.54 1.31 -20.30
N LYS A 371 10.07 2.52 -20.54
CA LYS A 371 10.57 3.72 -19.89
C LYS A 371 9.45 4.41 -19.11
N LEU A 372 9.68 4.68 -17.84
CA LEU A 372 8.86 5.58 -17.04
C LEU A 372 9.40 7.01 -17.22
N ASN A 373 8.74 7.81 -18.04
CA ASN A 373 9.31 9.01 -18.62
C ASN A 373 10.59 8.66 -19.39
N ASN A 374 11.78 8.88 -18.81
CA ASN A 374 13.08 8.52 -19.42
C ASN A 374 13.79 7.38 -18.69
N ASP A 375 13.22 6.86 -17.60
CA ASP A 375 13.84 5.84 -16.78
C ASP A 375 13.62 4.45 -17.36
N GLU A 376 14.67 3.66 -17.44
CA GLU A 376 14.62 2.32 -18.02
C GLU A 376 14.21 1.27 -17.00
N ILE A 377 13.22 0.47 -17.37
CA ILE A 377 12.71 -0.66 -16.60
C ILE A 377 12.71 -1.89 -17.50
N GLU A 378 13.41 -2.92 -17.08
CA GLU A 378 13.49 -4.20 -17.75
C GLU A 378 13.03 -5.33 -16.85
N GLY A 379 12.53 -6.41 -17.44
CA GLY A 379 12.15 -7.55 -16.64
C GLY A 379 11.42 -8.65 -17.37
N SER A 380 10.96 -9.61 -16.58
CA SER A 380 10.08 -10.69 -17.02
C SER A 380 9.04 -11.00 -15.94
N CYS A 381 7.90 -11.51 -16.37
CA CYS A 381 6.81 -11.83 -15.46
C CYS A 381 6.12 -13.13 -15.88
N ILE A 382 6.01 -14.09 -14.98
CA ILE A 382 5.29 -15.35 -15.21
C ILE A 382 4.14 -15.41 -14.20
N ILE A 383 2.92 -15.59 -14.72
CA ILE A 383 1.74 -15.89 -13.90
C ILE A 383 1.26 -17.29 -14.32
N LYS A 384 1.20 -18.21 -13.37
CA LYS A 384 0.67 -19.58 -13.56
C LYS A 384 -0.62 -19.73 -12.79
N ASP A 385 -1.56 -20.47 -13.35
CA ASP A 385 -2.86 -20.80 -12.76
C ASP A 385 -3.70 -19.59 -12.38
N PHE A 386 -4.55 -19.11 -13.31
CA PHE A 386 -5.42 -17.94 -13.06
C PHE A 386 -6.49 -18.16 -11.98
N LYS A 387 -6.71 -19.40 -11.51
CA LYS A 387 -7.61 -19.69 -10.38
C LYS A 387 -6.93 -19.44 -9.03
N ALA A 388 -5.65 -19.83 -8.92
CA ALA A 388 -4.78 -19.57 -7.79
C ALA A 388 -3.45 -18.99 -8.32
N PRO A 389 -3.41 -17.69 -8.68
CA PRO A 389 -2.32 -17.14 -9.47
C PRO A 389 -0.98 -17.16 -8.72
N TYR A 390 -0.02 -17.90 -9.25
CA TYR A 390 1.36 -17.90 -8.82
C TYR A 390 2.19 -16.97 -9.71
N LEU A 391 2.76 -15.94 -9.08
CA LEU A 391 3.59 -14.91 -9.72
C LEU A 391 5.08 -15.24 -9.59
N LYS A 392 5.82 -15.09 -10.68
CA LYS A 392 7.27 -14.93 -10.67
C LYS A 392 7.62 -13.69 -11.45
N LEU A 393 8.21 -12.71 -10.77
CA LEU A 393 8.59 -11.40 -11.32
C LEU A 393 10.08 -11.21 -11.14
N VAL A 394 10.78 -10.94 -12.24
CA VAL A 394 12.18 -10.50 -12.24
C VAL A 394 12.21 -9.12 -12.87
N THR A 395 12.81 -8.16 -12.18
CA THR A 395 12.90 -6.78 -12.70
C THR A 395 14.22 -6.14 -12.36
N GLN A 396 14.70 -5.35 -13.28
CA GLN A 396 15.83 -4.44 -13.13
C GLN A 396 15.38 -3.06 -13.55
N ALA A 397 15.63 -2.06 -12.72
CA ALA A 397 15.23 -0.69 -13.02
C ALA A 397 16.25 0.32 -12.50
N LYS A 398 16.40 1.43 -13.22
CA LYS A 398 17.12 2.63 -12.80
C LYS A 398 16.16 3.78 -12.98
N VAL A 399 15.65 4.31 -11.88
CA VAL A 399 14.55 5.28 -11.91
C VAL A 399 14.85 6.48 -11.03
N HIS A 400 14.37 7.63 -11.48
CA HIS A 400 14.35 8.84 -10.68
C HIS A 400 13.15 8.79 -9.73
N LEU A 401 13.35 9.08 -8.46
CA LEU A 401 12.31 8.99 -7.43
C LEU A 401 11.15 9.97 -7.68
N GLU A 402 11.40 11.10 -8.28
CA GLU A 402 10.40 12.08 -8.72
C GLU A 402 9.42 11.48 -9.75
N ASN A 403 9.91 10.60 -10.62
CA ASN A 403 9.07 9.88 -11.58
C ASN A 403 8.18 8.84 -10.87
N LEU A 404 8.73 8.12 -9.88
CA LEU A 404 7.94 7.21 -9.03
C LEU A 404 6.90 7.96 -8.20
N GLN A 405 7.25 9.11 -7.63
CA GLN A 405 6.31 9.93 -6.85
C GLN A 405 5.16 10.46 -7.72
N SER A 406 5.41 10.79 -8.97
CA SER A 406 4.35 11.21 -9.89
C SER A 406 3.42 10.05 -10.25
N PHE A 407 3.92 8.82 -10.32
CA PHE A 407 3.13 7.60 -10.57
C PHE A 407 2.38 7.14 -9.31
N TYR A 408 3.06 7.09 -8.17
CA TYR A 408 2.52 6.68 -6.87
C TYR A 408 2.85 7.72 -5.79
N PRO A 409 2.04 8.78 -5.63
CA PRO A 409 2.29 9.81 -4.64
C PRO A 409 2.15 9.28 -3.22
N ILE A 410 3.08 9.68 -2.37
CA ILE A 410 3.06 9.45 -0.94
C ILE A 410 2.58 10.74 -0.28
N ASP A 411 1.41 10.70 0.34
CA ASP A 411 0.73 11.89 0.86
C ASP A 411 1.52 12.68 1.90
N THR A 412 2.41 12.03 2.63
CA THR A 412 3.24 12.66 3.66
C THR A 412 4.47 13.38 3.08
N ILE A 413 4.85 13.11 1.84
CA ILE A 413 6.04 13.66 1.19
C ILE A 413 5.65 14.85 0.32
N LYS A 414 6.33 15.99 0.55
CA LYS A 414 6.20 17.21 -0.25
C LYS A 414 7.15 17.22 -1.45
N LEU A 415 8.38 16.75 -1.26
CA LEU A 415 9.42 16.65 -2.28
C LEU A 415 10.15 15.32 -2.15
N LEU A 416 10.32 14.63 -3.28
CA LEU A 416 11.13 13.42 -3.38
C LEU A 416 11.93 13.49 -4.67
N LYS A 417 13.26 13.53 -4.57
CA LYS A 417 14.19 13.50 -5.70
C LYS A 417 15.29 12.49 -5.44
N GLY A 418 15.94 12.06 -6.49
CA GLY A 418 17.10 11.17 -6.40
C GLY A 418 17.01 9.95 -7.28
N ASN A 419 17.97 9.06 -7.16
CA ASN A 419 18.12 7.90 -8.02
C ASN A 419 17.91 6.60 -7.24
N LEU A 420 17.11 5.70 -7.79
CA LEU A 420 16.94 4.33 -7.32
C LEU A 420 17.38 3.36 -8.41
N SER A 421 18.35 2.52 -8.11
CA SER A 421 18.66 1.33 -8.89
C SER A 421 18.16 0.11 -8.15
N ILE A 422 17.39 -0.75 -8.79
CA ILE A 422 16.78 -1.93 -8.15
C ILE A 422 16.93 -3.16 -9.05
N ASN A 423 17.31 -4.29 -8.44
CA ASN A 423 17.22 -5.63 -8.99
C ASN A 423 16.33 -6.44 -8.06
N ALA A 424 15.24 -6.98 -8.56
CA ALA A 424 14.31 -7.74 -7.74
C ALA A 424 13.84 -9.03 -8.41
N ASN A 425 13.73 -10.08 -7.61
CA ASN A 425 13.11 -11.34 -7.97
C ASN A 425 12.10 -11.69 -6.89
N LEU A 426 10.82 -11.73 -7.28
CA LEU A 426 9.69 -12.00 -6.41
C LEU A 426 8.94 -13.22 -6.91
N GLU A 427 8.64 -14.17 -6.02
CA GLU A 427 8.02 -15.43 -6.36
C GLU A 427 7.06 -15.88 -5.26
N GLY A 428 5.80 -16.20 -5.63
CA GLY A 428 4.78 -16.65 -4.68
C GLY A 428 3.35 -16.57 -5.23
N LEU A 429 2.39 -17.06 -4.46
CA LEU A 429 0.96 -16.85 -4.77
C LEU A 429 0.58 -15.38 -4.60
N ILE A 430 -0.24 -14.84 -5.51
CA ILE A 430 -0.70 -13.44 -5.41
C ILE A 430 -1.50 -13.22 -4.11
N SER A 431 -2.26 -14.22 -3.66
CA SER A 431 -2.95 -14.18 -2.37
C SER A 431 -2.00 -13.98 -1.19
N ASP A 432 -0.83 -14.63 -1.24
CA ASP A 432 0.17 -14.55 -0.18
C ASP A 432 0.92 -13.22 -0.20
N LEU A 433 1.14 -12.65 -1.40
CA LEU A 433 1.74 -11.33 -1.59
C LEU A 433 0.85 -10.19 -1.06
N THR A 434 -0.46 -10.35 -1.13
CA THR A 434 -1.45 -9.35 -0.71
C THR A 434 -2.01 -9.59 0.68
N ASN A 435 -1.64 -10.70 1.34
CA ASN A 435 -2.07 -11.01 2.69
C ASN A 435 -1.33 -10.12 3.70
N LYS A 436 -2.05 -9.64 4.72
CA LYS A 436 -1.50 -8.80 5.81
C LYS A 436 -0.29 -9.41 6.54
N THR A 437 -0.10 -10.71 6.46
CA THR A 437 1.00 -11.41 7.12
C THR A 437 2.21 -11.67 6.23
N PHE A 438 2.15 -11.38 4.92
CA PHE A 438 3.19 -11.73 3.94
C PHE A 438 3.71 -13.16 4.17
N SER A 439 3.03 -14.12 3.57
CA SER A 439 3.19 -15.57 3.82
C SER A 439 4.65 -16.04 3.74
N GLU A 440 4.99 -17.07 4.51
CA GLU A 440 6.31 -17.74 4.49
C GLU A 440 6.66 -18.34 3.12
N LEU A 441 5.66 -18.57 2.28
CA LEU A 441 5.81 -19.14 0.96
C LEU A 441 6.28 -18.13 -0.10
N VAL A 442 6.32 -16.84 0.25
CA VAL A 442 6.83 -15.81 -0.65
C VAL A 442 8.35 -15.77 -0.62
N LYS A 443 8.96 -15.89 -1.80
CA LYS A 443 10.40 -15.75 -2.00
C LYS A 443 10.69 -14.38 -2.60
N LEU A 444 11.50 -13.59 -1.92
CA LEU A 444 11.96 -12.28 -2.37
C LEU A 444 13.47 -12.21 -2.32
N LYS A 445 14.08 -11.79 -3.44
CA LYS A 445 15.46 -11.30 -3.47
C LYS A 445 15.43 -9.92 -4.08
N LEU A 446 15.91 -8.92 -3.34
CA LEU A 446 15.95 -7.54 -3.80
C LEU A 446 17.27 -6.92 -3.40
N GLU A 447 17.90 -6.25 -4.33
CA GLU A 447 19.02 -5.35 -4.11
C GLU A 447 18.63 -3.98 -4.65
N GLY A 448 18.58 -3.00 -3.78
CA GLY A 448 18.23 -1.61 -4.11
C GLY A 448 19.35 -0.67 -3.68
N VAL A 449 19.70 0.30 -4.53
CA VAL A 449 20.65 1.34 -4.19
C VAL A 449 19.99 2.69 -4.43
N LEU A 450 19.89 3.47 -3.37
CA LEU A 450 19.44 4.86 -3.36
C LEU A 450 20.66 5.77 -3.38
N LYS A 451 20.68 6.80 -4.25
CA LYS A 451 21.77 7.78 -4.34
C LYS A 451 21.22 9.19 -4.51
N ASN A 452 21.87 10.15 -3.81
CA ASN A 452 21.55 11.57 -3.90
C ASN A 452 20.04 11.84 -3.73
N VAL A 453 19.45 11.24 -2.68
CA VAL A 453 18.02 11.39 -2.42
C VAL A 453 17.76 12.60 -1.56
N GLU A 454 16.83 13.43 -1.99
CA GLU A 454 16.30 14.56 -1.22
C GLU A 454 14.83 14.30 -0.89
N VAL A 455 14.51 14.27 0.40
CA VAL A 455 13.13 14.10 0.88
C VAL A 455 12.74 15.28 1.75
N LEU A 456 11.63 15.93 1.40
CA LEU A 456 11.00 16.94 2.25
C LEU A 456 9.61 16.46 2.65
N PHE A 457 9.39 16.26 3.93
CA PHE A 457 8.07 15.91 4.45
C PHE A 457 7.16 17.15 4.54
N LYS A 458 5.85 16.94 4.46
CA LYS A 458 4.88 18.02 4.70
C LYS A 458 4.97 18.46 6.15
N GLY A 459 5.18 19.77 6.37
CA GLY A 459 5.36 20.34 7.71
C GLY A 459 6.82 20.55 8.11
N ASP A 460 7.78 19.94 7.41
CA ASP A 460 9.20 20.21 7.59
C ASP A 460 9.65 21.40 6.72
N GLU A 461 10.62 22.16 7.23
CA GLU A 461 11.27 23.24 6.48
C GLU A 461 12.59 22.81 5.84
N GLN A 462 13.20 21.76 6.36
CA GLN A 462 14.49 21.24 5.93
C GLN A 462 14.35 19.84 5.35
N SER A 463 15.00 19.63 4.20
CA SER A 463 15.04 18.31 3.57
C SER A 463 15.98 17.36 4.30
N PHE A 464 15.64 16.10 4.29
CA PHE A 464 16.58 14.99 4.52
C PHE A 464 17.35 14.77 3.23
N ILE A 465 18.66 14.82 3.30
CA ILE A 465 19.56 14.55 2.16
C ILE A 465 20.24 13.22 2.42
N LEU A 466 19.91 12.22 1.62
CA LEU A 466 20.49 10.89 1.68
C LEU A 466 21.53 10.75 0.57
N GLU A 467 22.79 10.55 0.95
CA GLU A 467 23.90 10.43 0.00
C GLU A 467 23.92 9.07 -0.67
N ASN A 468 23.80 8.02 0.13
CA ASN A 468 23.80 6.64 -0.32
C ASN A 468 23.03 5.76 0.65
N CYS A 469 22.37 4.71 0.13
CA CYS A 469 21.76 3.65 0.91
C CYS A 469 21.66 2.39 0.06
N MET A 470 22.08 1.27 0.60
CA MET A 470 21.86 -0.04 0.01
C MET A 470 20.78 -0.78 0.82
N ILE A 471 19.79 -1.30 0.12
CA ILE A 471 18.70 -2.11 0.67
C ILE A 471 18.86 -3.52 0.10
N ILE A 472 18.99 -4.50 0.96
CA ILE A 472 19.03 -5.91 0.59
C ILE A 472 17.85 -6.59 1.25
N ALA A 473 16.97 -7.19 0.44
CA ALA A 473 15.91 -8.03 0.96
C ALA A 473 16.14 -9.48 0.51
N GLN A 474 16.05 -10.40 1.44
CA GLN A 474 16.03 -11.82 1.18
C GLN A 474 14.90 -12.44 1.96
N ASP A 475 13.91 -12.95 1.21
CA ASP A 475 12.66 -13.48 1.72
C ASP A 475 11.93 -12.45 2.62
N ARG A 476 11.96 -12.57 3.94
CA ARG A 476 11.32 -11.63 4.87
C ARG A 476 12.29 -10.70 5.58
N GLU A 477 13.57 -10.94 5.43
CA GLU A 477 14.60 -10.10 6.06
C GLU A 477 14.97 -8.95 5.13
N ILE A 478 14.93 -7.75 5.66
CA ILE A 478 15.42 -6.55 4.98
C ILE A 478 16.59 -5.99 5.79
N GLU A 479 17.69 -5.83 5.11
CA GLU A 479 18.89 -5.21 5.63
C GLU A 479 19.13 -3.87 4.91
N VAL A 480 19.44 -2.85 5.70
CA VAL A 480 19.81 -1.52 5.22
C VAL A 480 21.27 -1.30 5.56
N LYS A 481 22.07 -0.98 4.56
CA LYS A 481 23.50 -0.71 4.69
C LYS A 481 23.84 0.68 4.18
N ASP A 482 24.80 1.31 4.82
CA ASP A 482 25.36 2.61 4.43
C ASP A 482 24.28 3.70 4.23
N LEU A 483 23.22 3.65 5.04
CA LEU A 483 22.22 4.70 5.04
C LEU A 483 22.83 5.96 5.66
N LYS A 484 23.37 6.83 4.81
CA LYS A 484 23.97 8.10 5.20
C LYS A 484 23.05 9.24 4.83
N PHE A 485 22.53 9.94 5.84
CA PHE A 485 21.69 11.07 5.59
C PHE A 485 22.06 12.29 6.44
N LYS A 486 21.70 13.46 5.95
CA LYS A 486 21.87 14.76 6.61
C LYS A 486 20.53 15.44 6.76
N LYS A 487 20.34 16.12 7.90
CA LYS A 487 19.25 17.08 8.10
C LYS A 487 19.78 18.25 8.91
N GLY A 488 19.73 19.46 8.33
CA GLY A 488 20.38 20.61 8.95
C GLY A 488 21.89 20.40 9.06
N ASP A 489 22.41 20.55 10.29
CA ASP A 489 23.84 20.35 10.61
C ASP A 489 24.14 18.89 10.98
N SER A 490 23.11 18.07 11.18
CA SER A 490 23.26 16.69 11.64
C SER A 490 23.61 15.74 10.51
N ASP A 491 24.57 14.85 10.75
CA ASP A 491 24.86 13.69 9.91
C ASP A 491 24.55 12.40 10.66
N ILE A 492 23.90 11.46 10.00
CA ILE A 492 23.56 10.17 10.59
C ILE A 492 23.89 9.07 9.60
N GLU A 493 24.61 8.07 10.04
CA GLU A 493 24.83 6.81 9.37
C GLU A 493 24.12 5.69 10.13
N LEU A 494 23.28 4.92 9.42
CA LEU A 494 22.52 3.83 10.00
C LEU A 494 22.75 2.54 9.20
N ASN A 495 23.10 1.48 9.91
CA ASN A 495 23.21 0.13 9.38
C ASN A 495 22.34 -0.79 10.23
N GLY A 496 21.46 -1.57 9.60
CA GLY A 496 20.55 -2.38 10.38
C GLY A 496 19.59 -3.25 9.59
N LYS A 497 18.67 -3.86 10.30
CA LYS A 497 17.61 -4.72 9.78
C LYS A 497 16.24 -4.10 10.04
N LEU A 498 15.28 -4.46 9.19
CA LEU A 498 13.88 -4.05 9.31
C LEU A 498 12.99 -5.30 9.50
N PRO A 499 12.97 -5.91 10.69
CA PRO A 499 12.14 -7.07 10.95
C PRO A 499 10.65 -6.74 10.76
N GLY A 500 9.92 -7.62 10.07
CA GLY A 500 8.49 -7.42 9.85
C GLY A 500 8.10 -6.26 8.94
N PHE A 501 9.02 -5.74 8.11
CA PHE A 501 8.78 -4.61 7.20
C PHE A 501 7.57 -4.83 6.29
N PHE A 502 7.39 -6.02 5.72
CA PHE A 502 6.25 -6.33 4.87
C PHE A 502 4.92 -6.29 5.64
N LYS A 503 4.93 -6.69 6.91
CA LYS A 503 3.75 -6.56 7.77
C LYS A 503 3.38 -5.09 7.99
N TYR A 504 4.37 -4.23 8.20
CA TYR A 504 4.17 -2.78 8.31
C TYR A 504 3.54 -2.17 7.05
N ILE A 505 4.02 -2.56 5.85
CA ILE A 505 3.46 -2.05 4.58
C ILE A 505 2.04 -2.54 4.32
N LEU A 506 1.74 -3.81 4.65
CA LEU A 506 0.47 -4.44 4.36
C LEU A 506 -0.60 -4.21 5.44
N ASP A 507 -0.18 -3.84 6.66
CA ASP A 507 -1.06 -3.58 7.79
C ASP A 507 -0.67 -2.25 8.45
N SER A 508 -1.48 -1.22 8.24
CA SER A 508 -1.27 0.14 8.79
C SER A 508 -1.20 0.22 10.32
N ASN A 509 -1.65 -0.81 11.04
CA ASN A 509 -1.59 -0.89 12.49
C ASN A 509 -0.30 -1.54 13.01
N SER A 510 0.48 -2.17 12.14
CA SER A 510 1.75 -2.79 12.53
C SER A 510 2.85 -1.74 12.60
N PRO A 511 3.72 -1.75 13.63
CA PRO A 511 4.83 -0.80 13.72
C PRO A 511 5.95 -1.15 12.74
N LEU A 512 6.65 -0.14 12.26
CA LEU A 512 7.96 -0.29 11.63
C LEU A 512 8.98 -0.64 12.70
N ILE A 513 9.65 -1.78 12.55
CA ILE A 513 10.70 -2.22 13.48
C ILE A 513 12.06 -2.01 12.82
N ILE A 514 12.98 -1.37 13.55
CA ILE A 514 14.34 -1.09 13.09
C ILE A 514 15.33 -1.60 14.17
N GLU A 515 16.26 -2.43 13.77
CA GLU A 515 17.32 -2.94 14.65
C GLU A 515 18.67 -2.68 14.00
N GLY A 516 19.61 -2.03 14.72
CA GLY A 516 20.85 -1.70 14.07
C GLY A 516 21.85 -0.89 14.89
N ARG A 517 22.74 -0.22 14.16
CA ARG A 517 23.75 0.68 14.68
C ARG A 517 23.58 2.05 14.07
N LEU A 518 23.68 3.06 14.92
CA LEU A 518 23.68 4.47 14.56
C LEU A 518 25.07 5.05 14.81
N PHE A 519 25.61 5.69 13.82
CA PHE A 519 26.84 6.48 13.93
C PHE A 519 26.55 7.92 13.50
N SER A 520 27.17 8.90 14.18
CA SER A 520 27.08 10.30 13.79
C SER A 520 28.38 11.03 14.17
N ASN A 521 28.90 11.86 13.29
CA ASN A 521 29.99 12.75 13.63
C ASN A 521 29.49 13.96 14.41
N TYR A 522 28.33 14.51 13.98
CA TYR A 522 27.70 15.61 14.66
C TYR A 522 26.18 15.48 14.62
N LEU A 523 25.58 15.40 15.79
CA LEU A 523 24.14 15.31 15.98
C LEU A 523 23.63 16.53 16.73
N ARG A 524 22.81 17.33 16.07
CA ARG A 524 22.08 18.44 16.67
C ARG A 524 20.63 17.99 16.91
N ILE A 525 20.24 17.88 18.16
CA ILE A 525 18.93 17.32 18.52
C ILE A 525 17.78 18.10 17.91
N GLU A 526 17.90 19.44 17.80
CA GLU A 526 16.88 20.32 17.22
C GLU A 526 16.60 20.03 15.75
N ASP A 527 17.55 19.48 15.02
CA ASP A 527 17.33 19.08 13.61
C ASP A 527 16.37 17.89 13.49
N LEU A 528 16.30 17.05 14.53
CA LEU A 528 15.46 15.85 14.54
C LEU A 528 14.09 16.09 15.17
N LEU A 529 13.95 17.10 16.02
CA LEU A 529 12.68 17.41 16.67
C LEU A 529 11.70 18.02 15.66
N PRO A 530 10.43 17.64 15.70
CA PRO A 530 9.42 18.31 14.90
C PRO A 530 9.30 19.78 15.34
N LYS A 531 9.41 20.72 14.40
CA LYS A 531 9.12 22.11 14.71
C LYS A 531 7.65 22.25 15.07
N GLN A 532 7.36 23.00 16.14
CA GLN A 532 6.01 23.24 16.62
C GLN A 532 5.18 23.87 15.50
N ILE A 533 4.26 23.14 14.92
CA ILE A 533 3.24 23.72 14.06
C ILE A 533 2.22 24.39 14.99
N SER A 534 2.09 25.71 14.84
CA SER A 534 1.16 26.56 15.58
C SER A 534 -0.30 26.33 15.19
N SER A 535 -0.77 25.10 15.14
CA SER A 535 -2.19 24.77 14.93
C SER A 535 -2.75 24.04 16.16
N GLU A 536 -3.81 24.60 16.70
CA GLU A 536 -4.57 24.20 17.90
C GLU A 536 -5.17 22.77 17.87
N LYS A 537 -4.79 21.92 16.90
CA LYS A 537 -5.43 20.62 16.65
C LYS A 537 -4.46 19.45 16.44
N GLN A 538 -3.40 19.35 17.23
CA GLN A 538 -2.71 18.05 17.21
C GLN A 538 -2.22 17.64 18.61
N ASN A 539 -2.96 16.72 19.22
CA ASN A 539 -2.45 15.78 20.23
C ASN A 539 -1.53 14.75 19.55
N SER A 540 -0.45 15.20 18.89
CA SER A 540 0.55 14.28 18.35
C SER A 540 1.45 13.86 19.51
N ALA A 541 1.50 12.55 19.75
CA ALA A 541 2.44 12.00 20.71
C ALA A 541 3.87 12.37 20.31
N ILE A 542 4.69 12.79 21.29
CA ILE A 542 6.09 13.16 21.10
C ILE A 542 6.89 11.94 20.61
N ILE A 543 6.59 10.76 21.14
CA ILE A 543 7.17 9.48 20.74
C ILE A 543 6.17 8.77 19.82
N PRO A 544 6.53 8.46 18.56
CA PRO A 544 5.59 7.91 17.59
C PRO A 544 5.11 6.50 17.98
N LYS A 545 3.82 6.20 17.70
CA LYS A 545 3.21 4.89 17.98
C LYS A 545 3.69 3.78 17.06
N ASN A 546 3.94 4.13 15.80
CA ASN A 546 4.09 3.16 14.71
C ASN A 546 5.55 2.90 14.35
N ILE A 547 6.49 3.30 15.20
CA ILE A 547 7.92 3.08 14.99
C ILE A 547 8.49 2.49 16.27
N ASN A 548 9.11 1.32 16.16
CA ASN A 548 9.90 0.71 17.19
C ASN A 548 11.33 0.58 16.69
N PHE A 549 12.31 1.02 17.45
CA PHE A 549 13.69 0.78 17.07
C PHE A 549 14.59 0.45 18.26
N THR A 550 15.61 -0.34 17.99
CA THR A 550 16.67 -0.68 18.92
C THR A 550 18.01 -0.41 18.23
N LEU A 551 18.71 0.62 18.67
CA LEU A 551 19.95 1.08 18.05
C LEU A 551 21.10 1.11 19.07
N LYS A 552 22.23 0.51 18.71
CA LYS A 552 23.51 0.80 19.34
C LYS A 552 24.04 2.08 18.73
N SER A 553 24.24 3.11 19.53
CA SER A 553 24.61 4.44 19.07
C SER A 553 26.06 4.78 19.42
N GLU A 554 26.75 5.38 18.47
CA GLU A 554 28.08 5.97 18.60
C GLU A 554 28.03 7.37 18.00
N ILE A 555 28.18 8.41 18.82
CA ILE A 555 28.07 9.79 18.37
C ILE A 555 29.33 10.54 18.81
N ASN A 556 30.06 11.11 17.84
CA ASN A 556 31.28 11.83 18.15
C ASN A 556 31.01 13.14 18.87
N LYS A 557 29.99 13.89 18.40
CA LYS A 557 29.60 15.17 18.98
C LYS A 557 28.08 15.32 18.95
N LEU A 558 27.50 15.75 20.06
CA LEU A 558 26.07 16.04 20.19
C LEU A 558 25.87 17.43 20.75
N SER A 559 24.88 18.15 20.22
CA SER A 559 24.45 19.43 20.78
C SER A 559 22.93 19.48 20.98
N TYR A 560 22.52 20.16 22.05
CA TYR A 560 21.14 20.53 22.32
C TYR A 560 21.10 21.87 23.03
N SER A 561 20.60 22.91 22.41
CA SER A 561 20.68 24.29 22.91
C SER A 561 22.12 24.66 23.23
N LYS A 562 22.45 24.94 24.47
CA LYS A 562 23.83 25.21 24.98
C LYS A 562 24.58 23.97 25.46
N PHE A 563 23.91 22.83 25.55
CA PHE A 563 24.53 21.57 25.99
C PHE A 563 25.38 20.97 24.87
N LEU A 564 26.58 20.56 25.20
CA LEU A 564 27.52 19.89 24.32
C LEU A 564 28.04 18.61 24.95
N ALA A 565 28.05 17.54 24.19
CA ALA A 565 28.68 16.28 24.59
C ALA A 565 29.52 15.71 23.47
N ASN A 566 30.52 14.93 23.81
CA ASN A 566 31.42 14.27 22.88
C ASN A 566 31.59 12.80 23.26
N THR A 567 31.96 11.97 22.27
CA THR A 567 32.26 10.55 22.51
C THR A 567 31.11 9.85 23.24
N ILE A 568 29.94 9.89 22.63
CA ILE A 568 28.73 9.31 23.21
C ILE A 568 28.59 7.89 22.67
N SER A 569 28.35 6.93 23.56
CA SER A 569 28.04 5.56 23.18
C SER A 569 27.01 4.98 24.16
N GLY A 570 26.10 4.17 23.64
CA GLY A 570 25.03 3.55 24.40
C GLY A 570 23.97 2.90 23.52
N GLN A 571 22.90 2.45 24.14
CA GLN A 571 21.77 1.86 23.45
C GLN A 571 20.55 2.77 23.54
N ILE A 572 19.86 2.94 22.41
CA ILE A 572 18.60 3.67 22.33
C ILE A 572 17.53 2.68 21.86
N GLU A 573 16.46 2.55 22.60
CA GLU A 573 15.30 1.74 22.25
C GLU A 573 14.04 2.60 22.27
N ILE A 574 13.25 2.55 21.20
CA ILE A 574 11.89 3.09 21.20
C ILE A 574 10.94 1.93 20.92
N LYS A 575 9.95 1.76 21.81
CA LYS A 575 8.95 0.72 21.68
C LYS A 575 7.65 1.13 22.35
N ASN A 576 6.54 1.02 21.62
CA ASN A 576 5.21 1.30 22.19
C ASN A 576 5.12 2.68 22.87
N GLN A 577 5.59 3.73 22.20
CA GLN A 577 5.63 5.11 22.75
C GLN A 577 6.50 5.30 24.02
N LYS A 578 7.41 4.38 24.28
CA LYS A 578 8.43 4.52 25.32
C LYS A 578 9.79 4.59 24.66
N ALA A 579 10.60 5.54 25.09
CA ALA A 579 12.02 5.63 24.73
C ALA A 579 12.86 5.25 25.92
N MET A 580 13.77 4.32 25.73
CA MET A 580 14.74 3.88 26.74
C MET A 580 16.14 4.13 26.19
N ILE A 581 16.93 4.86 26.95
CA ILE A 581 18.35 5.03 26.73
C ILE A 581 19.05 4.30 27.86
N SER A 582 19.91 3.36 27.54
CA SER A 582 20.62 2.54 28.53
C SER A 582 22.12 2.51 28.27
N ASP A 583 22.88 2.44 29.38
CA ASP A 583 24.33 2.37 29.34
C ASP A 583 24.97 3.52 28.52
N MET A 584 24.31 4.70 28.47
CA MET A 584 24.79 5.84 27.71
C MET A 584 25.95 6.49 28.45
N VAL A 585 27.15 6.42 27.88
CA VAL A 585 28.36 7.06 28.37
C VAL A 585 28.72 8.21 27.45
N LEU A 586 29.05 9.36 28.01
CA LEU A 586 29.41 10.55 27.25
C LEU A 586 30.44 11.42 28.02
N LYS A 587 31.23 12.20 27.28
CA LYS A 587 32.09 13.24 27.78
C LYS A 587 31.42 14.59 27.59
N THR A 588 31.30 15.35 28.67
CA THR A 588 30.69 16.68 28.66
C THR A 588 31.24 17.54 29.74
N MET A 589 31.29 18.85 29.55
CA MET A 589 31.68 19.82 30.58
C MET A 589 32.99 19.44 31.30
N ASP A 590 34.01 19.05 30.57
CA ASP A 590 35.35 18.59 31.02
C ASP A 590 35.33 17.24 31.76
N GLY A 591 34.17 16.63 32.02
CA GLY A 591 34.03 15.37 32.78
C GLY A 591 33.32 14.28 31.94
N THR A 592 32.82 13.28 32.67
CA THR A 592 32.09 12.15 32.09
C THR A 592 30.75 11.94 32.78
N ALA A 593 29.76 11.48 32.01
CA ALA A 593 28.45 11.08 32.51
C ALA A 593 28.07 9.70 31.99
N GLN A 594 27.52 8.87 32.89
CA GLN A 594 26.78 7.66 32.52
C GLN A 594 25.31 7.93 32.83
N ILE A 595 24.43 7.67 31.88
CA ILE A 595 23.02 8.09 31.92
C ILE A 595 22.14 6.96 31.46
N ASP A 596 21.09 6.67 32.24
CA ASP A 596 19.97 5.83 31.82
C ASP A 596 18.70 6.68 31.87
N ILE A 597 17.88 6.61 30.81
CA ILE A 597 16.64 7.39 30.69
C ILE A 597 15.52 6.46 30.26
N LEU A 598 14.37 6.61 30.90
CA LEU A 598 13.10 6.07 30.46
C LEU A 598 12.14 7.24 30.23
N ALA A 599 11.68 7.41 29.00
CA ALA A 599 10.67 8.39 28.65
C ALA A 599 9.40 7.65 28.19
N ASP A 600 8.31 7.80 28.92
CA ASP A 600 7.03 7.13 28.70
C ASP A 600 5.97 8.14 28.22
N ASN A 601 5.54 7.99 26.98
CA ASN A 601 4.49 8.82 26.34
C ASN A 601 3.21 8.03 26.03
N THR A 602 2.91 6.98 26.80
CA THR A 602 1.70 6.19 26.63
C THR A 602 0.44 6.87 27.16
N GLY A 603 0.60 7.86 28.06
CA GLY A 603 -0.47 8.69 28.61
C GLY A 603 -0.52 10.10 27.98
N ASP A 604 -1.30 10.98 28.61
CA ASP A 604 -1.47 12.38 28.16
C ASP A 604 -0.20 13.23 28.35
N ASN A 605 0.67 12.85 29.26
CA ASN A 605 1.93 13.53 29.55
C ASN A 605 3.11 12.61 29.25
N LEU A 606 4.21 13.20 28.83
CA LEU A 606 5.50 12.53 28.77
C LEU A 606 6.10 12.44 30.20
N ILE A 607 6.33 11.24 30.67
CA ILE A 607 7.02 10.99 31.94
C ILE A 607 8.45 10.63 31.62
N VAL A 608 9.41 11.31 32.26
CA VAL A 608 10.85 11.02 32.09
C VAL A 608 11.45 10.66 33.42
N ASP A 609 11.99 9.46 33.50
CA ASP A 609 12.80 8.97 34.60
C ASP A 609 14.26 8.91 34.13
N LEU A 610 15.17 9.46 34.93
CA LEU A 610 16.59 9.52 34.63
C LEU A 610 17.38 9.05 35.82
N SER A 611 18.37 8.18 35.59
CA SER A 611 19.43 7.84 36.53
C SER A 611 20.77 8.22 35.92
N SER A 612 21.61 8.92 36.64
CA SER A 612 22.92 9.37 36.15
C SER A 612 24.02 9.31 37.19
N ILE A 613 25.19 8.87 36.73
CA ILE A 613 26.44 8.93 37.46
C ILE A 613 27.38 9.87 36.68
N ILE A 614 27.67 11.01 37.26
CA ILE A 614 28.44 12.08 36.66
C ILE A 614 29.75 12.23 37.44
N LYS A 615 30.89 12.34 36.74
CA LYS A 615 32.22 12.44 37.37
C LYS A 615 33.01 13.59 36.75
N GLY A 616 33.52 14.48 37.65
CA GLY A 616 34.46 15.52 37.32
C GLY A 616 33.96 16.60 36.36
N ILE A 617 32.65 16.88 36.36
CA ILE A 617 32.10 17.90 35.44
C ILE A 617 32.37 19.31 35.97
N ASN A 618 32.67 20.23 35.09
CA ASN A 618 32.80 21.65 35.37
C ASN A 618 31.43 22.27 35.68
N ILE A 619 31.21 22.60 36.97
CA ILE A 619 29.89 23.06 37.44
C ILE A 619 29.47 24.40 36.83
N LYS A 620 30.40 25.28 36.49
CA LYS A 620 30.13 26.51 35.77
C LYS A 620 29.57 26.24 34.35
N GLN A 621 30.18 25.29 33.62
CA GLN A 621 29.69 24.87 32.31
C GLN A 621 28.33 24.16 32.46
N LEU A 622 28.09 23.41 33.52
CA LEU A 622 26.79 22.79 33.80
C LEU A 622 25.69 23.88 33.94
N PHE A 623 25.89 24.87 34.76
CA PHE A 623 24.91 25.97 34.91
C PHE A 623 24.70 26.72 33.61
N LYS A 624 25.77 27.03 32.88
CA LYS A 624 25.68 27.69 31.57
C LYS A 624 24.88 26.86 30.51
N SER A 625 25.15 25.55 30.45
CA SER A 625 24.53 24.64 29.50
C SER A 625 23.04 24.48 29.74
N PHE A 626 22.60 24.50 30.97
CA PHE A 626 21.18 24.39 31.34
C PHE A 626 20.53 25.73 31.68
N ASN A 627 21.09 26.84 31.18
CA ASN A 627 20.56 28.21 31.35
C ASN A 627 20.27 28.52 32.83
N ASN A 628 21.24 28.22 33.70
CA ASN A 628 21.17 28.37 35.16
C ASN A 628 19.92 27.65 35.76
N PHE A 629 19.44 26.57 35.15
CA PHE A 629 18.22 25.83 35.54
C PHE A 629 16.96 26.72 35.62
N GLY A 630 16.93 27.83 34.84
CA GLY A 630 15.82 28.78 34.82
C GLY A 630 15.71 29.69 36.04
N GLN A 631 16.73 29.70 36.94
CA GLN A 631 16.76 30.50 38.14
C GLN A 631 17.82 31.62 38.07
N SER A 632 17.71 32.63 38.88
CA SER A 632 18.60 33.80 38.93
C SER A 632 19.43 33.90 40.19
N THR A 633 19.25 33.02 41.15
CA THR A 633 19.85 33.10 42.46
C THR A 633 21.31 32.70 42.46
N LEU A 634 21.62 31.56 41.87
CA LEU A 634 22.98 31.06 41.67
C LEU A 634 23.20 30.88 40.17
N ILE A 635 24.05 31.68 39.57
CA ILE A 635 24.33 31.66 38.17
C ILE A 635 25.73 31.15 37.83
N ASP A 636 25.95 30.79 36.58
CA ASP A 636 27.23 30.28 36.09
C ASP A 636 28.43 31.20 36.38
N ALA A 637 28.20 32.52 36.44
CA ALA A 637 29.23 33.49 36.79
C ALA A 637 29.63 33.45 38.29
N GLN A 638 28.81 32.83 39.12
CA GLN A 638 28.98 32.83 40.61
C GLN A 638 29.52 31.50 41.14
N ILE A 639 29.65 30.47 40.32
CA ILE A 639 30.06 29.15 40.77
C ILE A 639 31.18 28.57 39.91
N ASN A 640 32.21 28.01 40.56
CA ASN A 640 33.27 27.22 39.95
C ASN A 640 33.47 25.93 40.75
N GLY A 641 34.10 24.92 40.14
CA GLY A 641 34.44 23.65 40.75
C GLY A 641 34.20 22.47 39.86
N LEU A 642 34.63 21.30 40.32
CA LEU A 642 34.39 20.01 39.67
C LEU A 642 33.36 19.23 40.47
N ALA A 643 32.25 18.85 39.82
CA ALA A 643 31.18 18.12 40.48
C ALA A 643 31.18 16.64 40.14
N ASN A 644 30.99 15.81 41.13
CA ASN A 644 30.62 14.40 41.01
C ASN A 644 29.20 14.27 41.55
N VAL A 645 28.32 13.69 40.74
CA VAL A 645 26.88 13.63 41.04
C VAL A 645 26.35 12.23 40.74
N ASN A 646 25.62 11.67 41.68
CA ASN A 646 24.80 10.50 41.46
C ASN A 646 23.36 10.93 41.72
N ILE A 647 22.52 10.93 40.69
CA ILE A 647 21.18 11.48 40.77
C ILE A 647 20.16 10.57 40.10
N ASN A 648 19.02 10.42 40.74
CA ASN A 648 17.79 9.91 40.15
C ASN A 648 16.79 11.06 40.03
N PHE A 649 16.17 11.17 38.91
CA PHE A 649 15.24 12.25 38.57
C PHE A 649 13.99 11.68 37.93
N SER A 650 12.83 12.22 38.23
CA SER A 650 11.57 11.95 37.59
C SER A 650 10.78 13.25 37.39
N GLY A 651 10.07 13.38 36.26
CA GLY A 651 9.24 14.55 35.98
C GLY A 651 8.25 14.30 34.87
N LYS A 652 7.29 15.24 34.73
CA LYS A 652 6.24 15.20 33.68
C LYS A 652 6.33 16.41 32.79
N TRP A 653 6.06 16.20 31.50
CA TRP A 653 5.99 17.24 30.48
C TRP A 653 4.68 17.11 29.71
N ASN A 654 4.12 18.23 29.33
CA ASN A 654 2.98 18.23 28.41
C ASN A 654 3.44 18.00 26.95
N ASN A 655 2.49 17.91 26.03
CA ASN A 655 2.75 17.70 24.59
C ASN A 655 3.53 18.85 23.91
N ARG A 656 3.73 19.98 24.61
CA ARG A 656 4.58 21.10 24.15
C ARG A 656 5.99 21.04 24.74
N LEU A 657 6.34 19.96 25.43
CA LEU A 657 7.61 19.81 26.17
C LEU A 657 7.79 20.86 27.28
N GLU A 658 6.73 21.39 27.85
CA GLU A 658 6.74 22.26 28.98
C GLU A 658 6.68 21.41 30.27
N ALA A 659 7.65 21.60 31.16
CA ALA A 659 7.76 20.83 32.41
C ALA A 659 6.69 21.21 33.43
N ASP A 660 6.05 20.23 34.04
CA ASP A 660 5.28 20.43 35.28
C ASP A 660 6.23 20.44 36.46
N LEU A 661 6.59 21.64 36.87
CA LEU A 661 7.58 21.84 37.96
C LEU A 661 7.17 21.18 39.29
N LYS A 662 5.86 21.02 39.56
CA LYS A 662 5.37 20.33 40.78
C LYS A 662 5.53 18.83 40.71
N SER A 663 5.64 18.28 39.52
CA SER A 663 5.85 16.84 39.31
C SER A 663 7.30 16.42 39.43
N ILE A 664 8.21 17.38 39.45
CA ILE A 664 9.65 17.10 39.52
C ILE A 664 10.02 16.48 40.89
N GLU A 665 10.52 15.27 40.82
CA GLU A 665 11.14 14.58 41.94
C GLU A 665 12.62 14.27 41.58
N ALA A 666 13.53 14.59 42.49
CA ALA A 666 14.92 14.21 42.31
C ALA A 666 15.55 13.85 43.65
N SER A 667 16.46 12.90 43.62
CA SER A 667 17.26 12.54 44.79
C SER A 667 18.65 12.13 44.35
N GLY A 668 19.66 12.55 45.08
CA GLY A 668 21.02 12.21 44.71
C GLY A 668 22.06 12.75 45.70
N ASN A 669 23.29 12.35 45.45
CA ASN A 669 24.47 12.82 46.20
C ASN A 669 25.31 13.67 45.23
N ILE A 670 25.84 14.77 45.77
CA ILE A 670 26.74 15.66 45.07
C ILE A 670 28.01 15.86 45.88
N SER A 671 29.13 15.76 45.20
CA SER A 671 30.43 16.19 45.75
C SER A 671 31.02 17.25 44.82
N ILE A 672 31.40 18.39 45.34
CA ILE A 672 32.02 19.47 44.56
C ILE A 672 33.45 19.66 45.08
N ASP A 673 34.42 19.39 44.21
CA ASP A 673 35.85 19.58 44.53
C ASP A 673 36.35 20.91 43.98
N LYS A 674 37.27 21.54 44.70
CA LYS A 674 37.88 22.85 44.38
C LYS A 674 36.81 23.90 44.07
N GLY A 675 35.76 23.94 44.89
CA GLY A 675 34.62 24.80 44.69
C GLY A 675 34.88 26.27 45.05
N GLU A 676 34.26 27.16 44.27
CA GLU A 676 34.28 28.58 44.53
C GLU A 676 32.87 29.18 44.36
N LEU A 677 32.46 30.02 45.32
CA LEU A 677 31.29 30.87 45.23
C LEU A 677 31.74 32.34 45.18
N ILE A 678 31.28 33.06 44.14
CA ILE A 678 31.72 34.43 43.87
C ILE A 678 30.47 35.34 43.94
N ASN A 679 30.51 36.31 44.84
CA ASN A 679 29.46 37.30 45.05
C ASN A 679 28.06 36.69 45.24
N PHE A 680 27.98 35.58 45.95
CA PHE A 680 26.69 34.89 46.17
C PHE A 680 25.86 35.67 47.20
N LYS A 681 24.86 36.37 46.76
CA LYS A 681 24.03 37.33 47.50
C LYS A 681 23.53 36.80 48.85
N PRO A 682 22.95 35.59 48.92
CA PRO A 682 22.46 35.07 50.20
C PRO A 682 23.51 35.04 51.32
N LEU A 683 24.76 34.65 51.02
CA LEU A 683 25.84 34.64 51.96
C LEU A 683 26.36 36.03 52.30
N MET A 684 26.24 37.01 51.38
CA MET A 684 26.56 38.42 51.65
C MET A 684 25.67 39.00 52.72
N SER A 685 24.47 38.46 52.92
CA SER A 685 23.55 38.87 53.99
C SER A 685 24.13 38.59 55.41
N LEU A 686 25.17 37.72 55.52
CA LEU A 686 25.90 37.41 56.75
C LEU A 686 26.98 38.45 57.05
N SER A 687 27.07 39.55 56.30
CA SER A 687 28.04 40.65 56.49
C SER A 687 27.98 41.32 57.92
N LYS A 688 26.86 41.14 58.62
CA LYS A 688 26.69 41.55 59.98
C LYS A 688 27.64 40.79 60.99
N TYR A 689 28.01 39.58 60.57
CA TYR A 689 28.77 38.64 61.39
C TYR A 689 30.17 38.36 60.83
N LEU A 690 30.43 38.67 59.55
CA LEU A 690 31.67 38.35 58.87
C LEU A 690 32.14 39.56 58.04
N LYS A 691 33.42 39.66 57.74
CA LYS A 691 33.95 40.68 56.84
C LYS A 691 33.38 40.42 55.41
N ILE A 692 32.94 41.47 54.72
CA ILE A 692 32.30 41.38 53.43
C ILE A 692 33.26 40.82 52.39
N GLU A 693 34.56 41.14 52.48
CA GLU A 693 35.59 40.67 51.54
C GLU A 693 35.77 39.15 51.63
N ASP A 694 35.60 38.55 52.76
CA ASP A 694 35.65 37.08 52.95
C ASP A 694 34.43 36.41 52.34
N LEU A 695 33.29 37.07 52.30
CA LEU A 695 32.05 36.58 51.74
C LEU A 695 31.95 36.76 50.21
N MET A 696 32.73 37.70 49.62
CA MET A 696 32.73 37.93 48.20
C MET A 696 33.36 36.81 47.37
N HIS A 697 34.31 36.06 47.94
CA HIS A 697 34.99 34.96 47.27
C HIS A 697 35.24 33.80 48.22
N ILE A 698 34.30 32.85 48.23
CA ILE A 698 34.34 31.71 49.13
C ILE A 698 34.92 30.51 48.41
N ARG A 699 36.01 29.93 48.90
CA ARG A 699 36.65 28.73 48.36
C ARG A 699 36.51 27.57 49.32
N PHE A 700 36.19 26.41 48.83
CA PHE A 700 36.12 25.17 49.62
C PHE A 700 36.81 24.03 48.88
N SER A 701 37.47 23.11 49.63
CA SER A 701 38.19 21.98 49.04
C SER A 701 37.25 20.96 48.46
N THR A 702 36.32 20.50 49.28
CA THR A 702 35.29 19.53 48.90
C THR A 702 34.01 19.83 49.67
N LEU A 703 32.91 19.87 48.97
CA LEU A 703 31.56 19.96 49.57
C LEU A 703 30.79 18.69 49.19
N GLU A 704 30.43 17.88 50.18
CA GLU A 704 29.60 16.70 49.99
C GLU A 704 28.22 16.94 50.59
N SER A 705 27.17 16.69 49.83
CA SER A 705 25.77 16.85 50.23
C SER A 705 24.87 15.88 49.49
N SER A 706 23.72 15.62 50.05
CA SER A 706 22.61 15.01 49.35
C SER A 706 21.55 16.07 49.00
N ILE A 707 20.87 15.86 47.87
CA ILE A 707 19.80 16.73 47.41
C ILE A 707 18.55 15.88 47.25
N LYS A 708 17.42 16.40 47.76
CA LYS A 708 16.10 15.83 47.50
C LYS A 708 15.16 16.94 47.03
N ILE A 709 14.59 16.74 45.86
CA ILE A 709 13.62 17.67 45.29
C ILE A 709 12.25 16.97 45.30
N LYS A 710 11.25 17.64 45.84
CA LYS A 710 9.86 17.19 45.82
C LYS A 710 8.92 18.39 45.95
N GLU A 711 7.82 18.39 45.23
CA GLU A 711 6.80 19.44 45.26
C GLU A 711 7.40 20.87 45.06
N SER A 712 8.30 21.00 44.07
CA SER A 712 9.04 22.24 43.78
C SER A 712 9.91 22.76 44.94
N ILE A 713 10.28 21.92 45.92
CA ILE A 713 11.13 22.27 47.05
C ILE A 713 12.39 21.43 47.00
N ILE A 714 13.54 22.09 46.98
CA ILE A 714 14.87 21.50 47.14
C ILE A 714 15.13 21.39 48.66
N ASN A 715 15.38 20.19 49.13
CA ASN A 715 15.75 19.90 50.49
C ASN A 715 17.19 19.36 50.52
N PHE A 716 18.04 19.94 51.31
CA PHE A 716 19.39 19.45 51.53
C PHE A 716 19.66 19.31 53.06
N PRO A 717 20.30 18.21 53.44
CA PRO A 717 20.57 17.95 54.83
C PRO A 717 21.60 18.93 55.39
N LYS A 718 21.76 18.97 56.69
CA LYS A 718 22.85 19.70 57.35
C LYS A 718 24.17 19.16 56.79
N THR A 719 24.90 19.99 56.10
CA THR A 719 26.14 19.71 55.40
C THR A 719 27.25 20.58 55.97
N ALA A 720 28.33 19.97 56.43
CA ALA A 720 29.51 20.68 56.92
C ALA A 720 30.29 21.24 55.70
N ILE A 721 30.52 22.54 55.69
CA ILE A 721 31.25 23.24 54.61
C ILE A 721 32.51 23.85 55.22
N LYS A 722 33.68 23.29 54.91
CA LYS A 722 34.98 23.86 55.23
C LYS A 722 35.41 24.80 54.11
N ASN A 723 35.44 26.09 54.36
CA ASN A 723 35.72 27.08 53.35
C ASN A 723 36.69 28.17 53.82
N SER A 724 37.16 29.04 52.89
CA SER A 724 38.10 30.07 53.10
C SER A 724 37.60 31.17 54.04
N ALA A 725 36.32 31.40 54.10
CA ALA A 725 35.73 32.43 54.95
C ALA A 725 35.56 31.92 56.40
N LEU A 726 34.95 30.75 56.62
CA LEU A 726 34.80 30.07 57.88
C LEU A 726 34.19 28.71 57.71
N ASN A 727 34.32 27.81 58.62
CA ASN A 727 33.66 26.53 58.67
C ASN A 727 32.24 26.70 59.17
N LEU A 728 31.29 26.23 58.37
CA LEU A 728 29.91 26.31 58.74
C LEU A 728 29.20 24.99 58.40
N GLU A 729 28.06 24.77 58.99
CA GLU A 729 27.12 23.70 58.64
C GLU A 729 25.85 24.38 58.10
N LEU A 730 25.43 23.98 56.89
CA LEU A 730 24.27 24.51 56.20
C LEU A 730 23.31 23.41 55.90
N GLY A 731 22.03 23.61 56.15
CA GLY A 731 20.96 22.71 55.74
C GLY A 731 19.65 23.49 55.61
N GLY A 732 18.65 22.87 54.98
CA GLY A 732 17.33 23.50 54.86
C GLY A 732 16.63 23.27 53.54
N THR A 733 15.74 24.18 53.21
CA THR A 733 14.89 24.09 52.03
C THR A 733 14.97 25.34 51.17
N HIS A 734 14.81 25.14 49.83
CA HIS A 734 14.74 26.18 48.82
C HIS A 734 13.63 25.85 47.86
N SER A 735 12.59 26.66 47.76
CA SER A 735 11.54 26.46 46.77
C SER A 735 11.94 27.02 45.40
N PHE A 736 11.34 26.50 44.32
CA PHE A 736 11.55 27.04 42.99
C PHE A 736 11.06 28.50 42.85
N ASP A 737 10.21 28.96 43.76
CA ASP A 737 9.76 30.37 43.84
C ASP A 737 10.77 31.23 44.63
N ASN A 738 11.98 30.76 44.85
CA ASN A 738 13.06 31.47 45.55
C ASN A 738 12.74 31.79 47.01
N ILE A 739 11.92 30.99 47.70
CA ILE A 739 11.70 31.05 49.12
C ILE A 739 12.63 30.09 49.84
N ILE A 740 13.38 30.57 50.79
CA ILE A 740 14.35 29.80 51.51
C ILE A 740 13.99 29.64 53.00
N ASP A 741 14.47 28.55 53.60
CA ASP A 741 14.49 28.31 55.03
C ASP A 741 15.77 27.58 55.36
N TYR A 742 16.86 28.34 55.52
CA TYR A 742 18.20 27.82 55.74
C TYR A 742 18.55 27.84 57.25
N GLN A 743 19.12 26.76 57.68
CA GLN A 743 19.68 26.62 59.03
C GLN A 743 21.22 26.63 58.93
N ILE A 744 21.84 27.59 59.53
CA ILE A 744 23.29 27.80 59.44
C ILE A 744 23.85 27.67 60.86
N ARG A 745 24.88 26.85 61.03
CA ARG A 745 25.66 26.71 62.30
C ARG A 745 27.04 27.21 62.06
N LEU A 746 27.51 28.13 62.93
CA LEU A 746 28.83 28.79 62.84
C LEU A 746 29.59 28.55 64.12
N LEU A 747 30.95 28.30 64.05
CA LEU A 747 31.83 28.20 65.21
C LEU A 747 32.30 29.57 65.69
N VAL A 748 32.08 29.94 66.94
CA VAL A 748 32.46 31.24 67.54
C VAL A 748 33.98 31.44 67.55
N SER A 749 34.75 30.36 67.78
CA SER A 749 36.20 30.42 67.71
C SER A 749 36.75 30.95 66.38
N GLU A 750 36.16 30.59 65.29
CA GLU A 750 36.51 31.06 63.90
C GLU A 750 36.09 32.52 63.72
N LEU A 751 34.90 32.91 64.18
CA LEU A 751 34.43 34.28 64.15
C LEU A 751 35.34 35.25 64.85
N LYS A 752 35.81 34.89 66.12
CA LYS A 752 36.73 35.69 66.91
C LYS A 752 38.10 35.83 66.24
N ALA A 753 38.59 34.77 65.63
CA ALA A 753 39.85 34.77 64.90
C ALA A 753 39.88 35.72 63.72
N LYS A 754 38.73 35.88 62.99
CA LYS A 754 38.62 36.73 61.81
C LYS A 754 38.16 38.17 62.09
N THR A 755 37.34 38.42 63.11
CA THR A 755 36.76 39.76 63.39
C THR A 755 37.51 40.63 64.30
N GLY A 756 38.43 40.09 65.21
CA GLY A 756 39.28 40.87 66.16
C GLY A 756 38.50 41.61 67.25
N LYS A 757 37.14 41.47 67.30
CA LYS A 757 36.32 42.15 68.34
C LYS A 757 35.38 41.16 68.99
N SER A 758 35.43 41.18 70.37
CA SER A 758 34.47 40.42 71.21
C SER A 758 33.41 41.36 71.71
N LYS A 759 32.28 41.55 71.10
CA LYS A 759 31.04 41.97 71.72
C LYS A 759 30.14 40.79 71.91
N GLN A 760 30.04 40.32 73.13
CA GLN A 760 29.27 39.10 73.48
C GLN A 760 27.75 39.31 73.42
N GLU A 761 27.34 40.60 73.37
CA GLU A 761 25.94 41.01 73.38
C GLU A 761 25.17 40.85 72.00
N ASP A 762 25.91 40.73 70.87
CA ASP A 762 25.31 40.66 69.57
C ASP A 762 25.00 39.21 69.02
N PHE A 763 25.41 38.21 69.78
CA PHE A 763 25.42 36.82 69.31
C PHE A 763 24.39 35.89 69.93
N GLY A 764 23.56 36.34 70.86
CA GLY A 764 22.54 35.50 71.53
C GLY A 764 23.19 34.46 72.46
N ASP A 765 22.43 33.42 72.79
CA ASP A 765 22.95 32.33 73.70
C ASP A 765 23.94 31.47 72.89
N ILE A 766 25.17 31.41 73.44
CA ILE A 766 26.31 30.69 72.90
C ILE A 766 26.50 29.42 73.75
N GLU A 767 26.39 28.27 73.12
CA GLU A 767 26.52 26.95 73.74
C GLU A 767 27.88 26.29 73.37
N MET A 768 28.45 25.51 74.37
CA MET A 768 29.60 24.65 74.10
C MET A 768 29.13 23.31 73.54
N ASP A 769 29.76 22.81 72.43
CA ASP A 769 29.60 21.44 72.01
C ASP A 769 30.49 20.47 72.86
N LEU A 770 30.33 19.15 72.59
CA LEU A 770 31.10 18.09 73.28
C LEU A 770 32.61 18.25 73.16
N GLU A 771 33.13 19.12 72.28
CA GLU A 771 34.55 19.46 72.12
C GLU A 771 34.89 20.85 72.66
N ASP A 772 34.06 21.43 73.57
CA ASP A 772 34.23 22.73 74.18
C ASP A 772 34.26 23.93 73.24
N ARG A 773 33.56 23.82 72.11
CA ARG A 773 33.49 24.86 71.09
C ARG A 773 32.16 25.59 71.17
N ARG A 774 32.20 26.91 71.16
CA ARG A 774 30.97 27.75 71.13
C ARG A 774 30.44 27.87 69.70
N THR A 775 29.13 27.62 69.49
CA THR A 775 28.43 27.68 68.20
C THR A 775 27.27 28.62 68.26
N ILE A 776 27.01 29.27 67.08
CA ILE A 776 25.86 30.14 66.82
C ILE A 776 24.98 29.46 65.88
N PHE A 777 23.65 29.47 66.10
CA PHE A 777 22.61 28.94 65.27
C PHE A 777 21.83 30.08 64.64
N ILE A 778 21.90 30.20 63.34
CA ILE A 778 21.26 31.23 62.53
C ILE A 778 20.24 30.57 61.63
N ARG A 779 19.08 31.15 61.54
CA ARG A 779 18.07 30.78 60.54
C ARG A 779 17.87 31.92 59.56
N MET A 780 17.98 31.63 58.28
CA MET A 780 17.74 32.57 57.17
C MET A 780 16.48 32.15 56.47
N LYS A 781 15.41 32.99 56.52
CA LYS A 781 14.10 32.63 56.03
C LYS A 781 13.44 33.75 55.20
N GLY A 782 12.61 33.32 54.18
CA GLY A 782 11.86 34.26 53.35
C GLY A 782 12.40 34.29 51.91
N SER A 783 12.16 35.39 51.18
CA SER A 783 12.74 35.56 49.84
C SER A 783 14.26 35.58 49.88
N ILE A 784 14.88 34.85 48.95
CA ILE A 784 16.35 34.76 48.89
C ILE A 784 17.03 36.11 48.59
N ASP A 785 16.34 37.05 47.92
CA ASP A 785 16.88 38.39 47.64
C ASP A 785 16.89 39.31 48.85
N ASN A 786 16.01 39.06 49.84
CA ASN A 786 15.97 39.83 51.12
C ASN A 786 15.57 38.90 52.27
N PRO A 787 16.46 37.98 52.67
CA PRO A 787 16.15 37.03 53.71
C PRO A 787 16.15 37.67 55.13
N LYS A 788 15.20 37.21 55.92
CA LYS A 788 15.17 37.57 57.38
C LYS A 788 16.13 36.64 58.11
N ILE A 789 17.09 37.22 58.84
CA ILE A 789 18.08 36.51 59.62
C ILE A 789 17.67 36.58 61.11
N GLU A 790 17.44 35.41 61.64
CA GLU A 790 17.00 35.22 63.04
C GLU A 790 17.90 34.20 63.74
N TYR A 791 17.93 34.27 65.12
CA TYR A 791 18.54 33.23 65.88
C TYR A 791 17.73 31.94 65.91
N ASP A 792 18.37 30.78 65.66
CA ASP A 792 17.63 29.51 65.53
C ASP A 792 17.53 28.75 66.85
N PHE A 793 16.62 29.16 67.68
CA PHE A 793 16.35 28.50 68.98
C PHE A 793 15.84 27.05 68.78
N LYS A 794 15.19 26.68 67.66
CA LYS A 794 14.77 25.33 67.42
C LYS A 794 15.94 24.42 67.08
N GLY A 795 16.89 24.91 66.28
CA GLY A 795 18.11 24.19 65.90
C GLY A 795 18.97 23.91 67.14
N LEU A 796 19.10 24.90 68.00
CA LEU A 796 19.78 24.76 69.30
C LEU A 796 19.12 23.66 70.12
N LYS A 797 17.83 23.70 70.34
CA LYS A 797 17.07 22.70 71.12
C LYS A 797 17.17 21.28 70.56
N THR A 798 17.21 21.14 69.29
CA THR A 798 17.37 19.85 68.62
C THR A 798 18.75 19.29 68.77
N LYS A 799 19.79 20.14 68.70
CA LYS A 799 21.20 19.75 68.96
C LYS A 799 21.40 19.25 70.34
N ILE A 800 20.88 19.95 71.39
CA ILE A 800 20.92 19.53 72.76
C ILE A 800 20.29 18.13 72.93
N LYS A 801 19.18 17.85 72.30
CA LYS A 801 18.54 16.53 72.34
C LYS A 801 19.42 15.45 71.67
N GLU A 802 19.98 15.75 70.48
CA GLU A 802 20.89 14.83 69.77
C GLU A 802 22.14 14.52 70.54
N ASP A 803 22.73 15.52 71.16
CA ASP A 803 23.96 15.36 72.06
C ASP A 803 23.64 14.51 73.27
N ILE A 804 22.51 14.71 73.94
CA ILE A 804 22.02 13.88 75.07
C ILE A 804 21.76 12.43 74.58
N ILE A 805 21.27 12.20 73.38
CA ILE A 805 21.06 10.87 72.85
C ILE A 805 22.42 10.20 72.56
N LYS A 806 23.34 10.91 71.94
CA LYS A 806 24.73 10.42 71.74
C LYS A 806 25.45 10.08 72.99
N GLU A 807 25.38 10.94 73.99
CA GLU A 807 25.98 10.70 75.33
C GLU A 807 25.38 9.44 75.96
N LYS A 808 24.05 9.25 75.86
CA LYS A 808 23.41 8.03 76.37
C LYS A 808 23.83 6.78 75.60
N GLN A 809 24.04 6.87 74.30
CA GLN A 809 24.55 5.76 73.50
C GLN A 809 25.98 5.43 73.80
N THR A 810 26.84 6.43 73.84
CA THR A 810 28.25 6.28 74.27
C THR A 810 28.37 5.69 75.69
N TRP A 811 27.57 6.16 76.68
CA TRP A 811 27.47 5.56 77.98
C TRP A 811 26.97 4.10 77.92
N LYS A 812 26.10 3.76 77.07
CA LYS A 812 25.62 2.39 76.92
C LYS A 812 26.68 1.49 76.29
N GLU A 813 27.39 1.96 75.30
CA GLU A 813 28.51 1.27 74.69
C GLU A 813 29.67 1.11 75.62
N LEU A 814 30.08 2.15 76.36
CA LEU A 814 31.09 2.09 77.46
C LEU A 814 30.65 1.09 78.53
N LYS A 815 29.42 1.07 78.93
CA LYS A 815 28.86 0.13 79.91
C LYS A 815 28.87 -1.32 79.44
N GLU A 816 28.63 -1.55 78.15
CA GLU A 816 28.71 -2.87 77.52
C GLU A 816 30.17 -3.32 77.35
N GLN A 817 31.11 -2.40 76.98
CA GLN A 817 32.54 -2.64 76.94
C GLN A 817 33.11 -2.92 78.36
N PHE A 818 32.69 -2.14 79.32
CA PHE A 818 33.06 -2.35 80.67
C PHE A 818 32.60 -3.71 81.25
N LYS A 819 31.39 -4.17 80.81
CA LYS A 819 30.94 -5.50 81.18
C LYS A 819 31.71 -6.61 80.47
N GLN A 820 32.20 -6.38 79.26
CA GLN A 820 33.04 -7.32 78.51
C GLN A 820 34.44 -7.39 79.06
N ASP A 821 35.05 -6.23 79.39
CA ASP A 821 36.39 -6.15 79.82
C ASP A 821 36.62 -6.61 81.32
N PHE A 822 35.56 -6.56 82.11
CA PHE A 822 35.63 -6.95 83.54
C PHE A 822 34.87 -8.27 83.89
N GLY A 823 34.49 -9.03 82.90
CA GLY A 823 34.00 -10.41 83.08
C GLY A 823 32.76 -10.58 83.97
N LEU A 824 31.97 -9.57 84.16
CA LEU A 824 30.73 -9.60 84.96
C LEU A 824 29.51 -10.05 84.18
N GLY A 825 29.62 -11.20 83.53
CA GLY A 825 28.54 -11.90 82.93
C GLY A 825 28.44 -13.30 83.51
N LYS A 826 27.52 -13.53 84.48
CA LYS A 826 27.26 -14.87 84.98
C LYS A 826 26.87 -15.83 83.82
N GLN A 827 27.57 -16.96 83.75
CA GLN A 827 27.08 -18.19 83.24
C GLN A 827 25.83 -18.61 84.09
N ASP A 828 24.72 -18.83 83.45
CA ASP A 828 23.72 -19.83 83.79
C ASP A 828 23.10 -20.44 82.55
N THR A 829 23.33 -21.72 82.52
CA THR A 829 22.74 -22.68 81.56
C THR A 829 21.24 -22.84 81.88
N LEU A 830 20.58 -23.12 80.88
CA LEU A 830 19.44 -24.01 80.66
C LEU A 830 18.18 -23.39 79.99
N ASP A 831 17.98 -23.94 78.78
CA ASP A 831 16.66 -24.25 78.09
C ASP A 831 15.45 -23.39 78.45
N LYS A 832 14.97 -22.68 77.42
CA LYS A 832 13.66 -22.93 76.80
C LYS A 832 13.37 -21.95 75.67
N LYS A 833 12.87 -22.54 74.64
CA LYS A 833 12.19 -21.90 73.49
C LYS A 833 11.34 -20.73 73.95
N ASP A 834 11.50 -19.57 73.30
CA ASP A 834 10.35 -18.88 72.73
C ASP A 834 10.82 -17.74 71.83
N LYS A 835 10.11 -17.59 70.81
CA LYS A 835 10.23 -16.63 69.72
C LYS A 835 10.18 -15.19 70.27
N ALA A 836 11.23 -14.42 70.07
CA ALA A 836 11.16 -12.97 70.07
C ALA A 836 11.88 -12.40 68.88
N THR A 837 11.12 -11.68 68.14
CA THR A 837 11.44 -10.93 66.95
C THR A 837 12.64 -10.02 67.15
N GLN A 838 13.80 -10.38 66.61
CA GLN A 838 14.93 -9.47 66.50
C GLN A 838 14.66 -8.55 65.31
N THR A 839 14.29 -7.32 65.52
CA THR A 839 14.44 -6.23 64.55
C THR A 839 15.95 -5.89 64.49
N LYS A 840 16.60 -6.51 63.51
CA LYS A 840 17.92 -6.06 63.04
C LYS A 840 17.67 -4.79 62.20
N PHE A 841 18.19 -3.67 62.69
CA PHE A 841 18.48 -2.52 61.86
C PHE A 841 19.73 -2.89 61.03
N GLU A 842 19.48 -3.45 59.84
CA GLU A 842 20.49 -3.50 58.81
C GLU A 842 20.47 -2.12 58.14
N LEU A 843 21.57 -1.44 58.16
CA LEU A 843 21.86 -0.37 57.20
C LEU A 843 21.75 -0.93 55.82
N GLU A 844 20.64 -0.62 55.13
CA GLU A 844 20.48 -0.94 53.72
C GLU A 844 21.61 -0.28 52.94
N LYS A 845 22.53 -1.11 52.44
CA LYS A 845 23.35 -0.75 51.30
C LYS A 845 22.39 -0.38 50.17
N PRO A 846 22.64 0.71 49.43
CA PRO A 846 21.78 1.08 48.31
C PRO A 846 21.72 -0.11 47.35
N LYS A 847 20.54 -0.69 47.21
CA LYS A 847 20.25 -1.68 46.18
C LYS A 847 20.50 -1.00 44.85
N ASN A 848 21.50 -1.48 44.12
CA ASN A 848 21.60 -1.24 42.69
C ASN A 848 20.32 -1.73 42.01
N ASN A 849 19.32 -0.88 41.89
CA ASN A 849 18.19 -1.10 41.02
C ASN A 849 18.66 -0.93 39.56
N LYS A 850 19.33 -1.96 39.05
CA LYS A 850 19.35 -2.17 37.63
C LYS A 850 17.89 -2.42 37.22
N LEU A 851 17.28 -1.49 36.58
CA LEU A 851 16.03 -1.68 35.82
C LEU A 851 16.28 -2.77 34.77
N LYS A 852 16.13 -4.02 35.15
CA LYS A 852 15.98 -5.11 34.18
C LYS A 852 14.51 -5.08 33.75
N PRO A 853 14.23 -4.97 32.47
CA PRO A 853 12.88 -5.22 31.96
C PRO A 853 12.58 -6.70 32.19
N THR A 854 11.71 -7.01 33.12
CA THR A 854 11.11 -8.34 33.25
C THR A 854 10.06 -8.47 32.11
N LEU A 855 10.51 -8.89 30.95
CA LEU A 855 9.65 -9.53 29.97
C LEU A 855 9.47 -10.98 30.42
N GLU A 856 8.42 -11.27 31.16
CA GLU A 856 7.91 -12.62 31.29
C GLU A 856 7.41 -13.09 29.91
N LEU A 857 8.28 -13.77 29.19
CA LEU A 857 7.88 -14.70 28.15
C LEU A 857 7.17 -15.87 28.86
N LYS A 858 5.84 -15.88 28.87
CA LYS A 858 5.08 -17.09 29.08
C LYS A 858 5.50 -18.11 28.04
N LYS A 859 6.33 -19.07 28.42
CA LYS A 859 6.46 -20.33 27.70
C LYS A 859 5.07 -20.96 27.68
N LYS A 860 4.46 -21.05 26.52
CA LYS A 860 3.40 -22.00 26.22
C LYS A 860 4.03 -23.39 26.28
N SER A 861 3.63 -24.19 27.25
CA SER A 861 3.82 -25.62 27.23
C SER A 861 3.07 -26.16 26.00
N GLU A 862 3.79 -26.89 25.17
CA GLU A 862 3.23 -27.95 24.33
C GLU A 862 2.59 -28.95 25.28
N ASP A 863 1.32 -29.25 25.08
CA ASP A 863 0.76 -30.60 25.12
C ASP A 863 -0.73 -30.52 24.78
N ASP A 864 -1.10 -31.52 23.98
CA ASP A 864 -2.42 -32.15 23.72
C ASP A 864 -3.26 -31.60 22.59
N ASP A 865 -3.15 -32.31 21.49
CA ASP A 865 -4.07 -33.13 20.70
C ASP A 865 -5.59 -32.86 20.74
N ASP A 866 -6.17 -33.06 19.52
CA ASP A 866 -7.53 -33.44 19.14
C ASP A 866 -8.59 -32.34 18.99
N PHE A 867 -8.86 -32.01 17.79
CA PHE A 867 -10.00 -32.07 16.88
C PHE A 867 -9.91 -31.07 15.73
#